data_0e26180cd8ec7e9adc3299ce6b781e1b
#
_entry.id   0e26180cd8ec7e9adc3299ce6b781e1b
#
_cell.length_a   1.000
_cell.length_b   1.000
_cell.length_c   1.000
_cell.angle_alpha   90.00
_cell.angle_beta   90.00
_cell.angle_gamma   90.00
#
_symmetry.space_group_name_H-M   'P 1'
#
loop_
_entity.id
_entity.type
_entity.pdbx_description
1 polymer ?
#
loop_
_entity_poly.entity_id
_entity_poly.type
_entity_poly.pdbx_seq_one_letter_code
_entity_poly.pdbx_strand_id
1 'polypeptide(L)'
;MKSRDIALVGILLAAGAIARYISLFVPGAIVANLTIAFYCLAIILVNPTFREALGIGLVAGIICAVFSHSVFPLGNLITEPIGAVVCLAVYRLVKDKTKLAPAVATAVATPASGLTFIAVVCAVMFVTTGASAASLAAYAVALLPIVLSALAVNTIIAQIIAFPAMSVMQKTAVSKVRKHETPAADDAYVVLDNLSFTYSTADKPAVSNVSVKIRKGEFVVVNGPSGSGKTTFARAVAGILPHAYGGTLSGSISVDGKYADEYASVTDLSKKAGMVFDDADAQLIFTTTEEEILTGLETLGLSSEKTAERLAEIYAETKTGHLKDRAPHTLSGGQKQRVALAAALSRSTPLLVLDEAASELDSAARREVYTLLSELRKKGAAVVLIEHMTAETLGFATRMITLREGKIVYDGEPFDEHDENLFIPLEREGSSKEVILEAENISHTFGGVKALDGVSVSFMKGEISAIVGENGSGKTTLMKHLNGLLRPDSGAVRLKGADIAEMPVADIAKTVGLVFQNPDTMLFAGTCEKEILFGIKNVGGSMTPEEALAAVGLSGKAHVNPRHLSRGERQKLALACVMATNQEVIIMDEPTTGLDARESFEVMKVLTAMRNAGKTILMVTHNPVMAERYADRIYRMDSGHAEEVF
;
A
#
# COMPACT_ATOMS: atom_id res chain seq x y z
N MET A 1 11.01 5.14 -24.87
CA MET A 1 10.59 5.67 -23.54
C MET A 1 9.77 4.62 -22.80
N LYS A 2 9.87 4.51 -21.46
CA LYS A 2 9.01 3.66 -20.62
C LYS A 2 7.62 4.32 -20.50
N SER A 3 6.57 3.54 -20.21
CA SER A 3 5.20 4.07 -20.06
C SER A 3 5.11 5.25 -19.07
N ARG A 4 5.83 5.19 -17.95
CA ARG A 4 5.96 6.26 -16.97
C ARG A 4 6.52 7.56 -17.57
N ASP A 5 7.55 7.44 -18.42
CA ASP A 5 8.20 8.60 -19.05
C ASP A 5 7.26 9.25 -20.08
N ILE A 6 6.49 8.43 -20.81
CA ILE A 6 5.48 8.91 -21.77
C ILE A 6 4.38 9.69 -21.03
N ALA A 7 3.90 9.16 -19.89
CA ALA A 7 2.90 9.83 -19.06
C ALA A 7 3.43 11.19 -18.54
N LEU A 8 4.66 11.22 -18.02
CA LEU A 8 5.29 12.44 -17.53
C LEU A 8 5.44 13.51 -18.64
N VAL A 9 5.92 13.09 -19.82
CA VAL A 9 6.01 13.98 -21.00
C VAL A 9 4.64 14.50 -21.38
N GLY A 10 3.60 13.65 -21.42
CA GLY A 10 2.23 14.03 -21.71
C GLY A 10 1.69 15.08 -20.75
N ILE A 11 1.88 14.88 -19.43
CA ILE A 11 1.44 15.83 -18.40
C ILE A 11 2.16 17.19 -18.56
N LEU A 12 3.46 17.19 -18.79
CA LEU A 12 4.23 18.42 -18.94
C LEU A 12 3.87 19.17 -20.23
N LEU A 13 3.66 18.48 -21.33
CA LEU A 13 3.20 19.10 -22.57
C LEU A 13 1.77 19.65 -22.45
N ALA A 14 0.88 18.96 -21.74
CA ALA A 14 -0.45 19.45 -21.42
C ALA A 14 -0.41 20.71 -20.55
N ALA A 15 0.45 20.75 -19.54
CA ALA A 15 0.69 21.96 -18.74
C ALA A 15 1.22 23.11 -19.59
N GLY A 16 2.15 22.82 -20.51
CA GLY A 16 2.64 23.79 -21.49
C GLY A 16 1.55 24.32 -22.41
N ALA A 17 0.63 23.45 -22.88
CA ALA A 17 -0.51 23.84 -23.71
C ALA A 17 -1.49 24.75 -22.93
N ILE A 18 -1.80 24.44 -21.69
CA ILE A 18 -2.63 25.26 -20.80
C ILE A 18 -1.99 26.63 -20.59
N ALA A 19 -0.71 26.67 -20.25
CA ALA A 19 0.02 27.91 -20.07
C ALA A 19 0.02 28.77 -21.36
N ARG A 20 0.15 28.12 -22.51
CA ARG A 20 0.09 28.79 -23.81
C ARG A 20 -1.32 29.30 -24.11
N TYR A 21 -2.35 28.53 -23.82
CA TYR A 21 -3.75 28.93 -23.98
C TYR A 21 -4.10 30.13 -23.09
N ILE A 22 -3.72 30.11 -21.82
CA ILE A 22 -3.94 31.25 -20.92
C ILE A 22 -3.24 32.50 -21.42
N SER A 23 -2.06 32.37 -22.02
CA SER A 23 -1.32 33.50 -22.57
C SER A 23 -2.06 34.25 -23.71
N LEU A 24 -3.04 33.60 -24.36
CA LEU A 24 -3.87 34.25 -25.40
C LEU A 24 -4.81 35.31 -24.82
N PHE A 25 -5.14 35.26 -23.55
CA PHE A 25 -6.08 36.18 -22.88
C PHE A 25 -5.38 37.33 -22.14
N VAL A 26 -4.05 37.37 -22.13
CA VAL A 26 -3.29 38.45 -21.48
C VAL A 26 -3.12 39.59 -22.47
N PRO A 27 -3.74 40.77 -22.26
CA PRO A 27 -3.61 41.90 -23.13
C PRO A 27 -2.22 42.53 -23.06
N GLY A 28 -1.61 42.78 -24.15
CA GLY A 28 -0.41 43.60 -24.30
C GLY A 28 0.91 42.85 -24.17
N ALA A 29 1.73 43.14 -25.10
CA ALA A 29 3.16 43.03 -25.19
C ALA A 29 3.78 41.67 -25.00
N ILE A 30 4.43 41.12 -24.41
CA ILE A 30 5.55 40.19 -24.45
C ILE A 30 5.09 38.86 -23.81
N VAL A 31 4.32 38.09 -24.58
CA VAL A 31 3.91 36.76 -24.10
C VAL A 31 5.02 35.76 -24.39
N ALA A 32 5.80 35.45 -23.38
CA ALA A 32 6.83 34.42 -23.48
C ALA A 32 6.20 33.06 -23.88
N ASN A 33 6.84 32.35 -24.81
CA ASN A 33 6.42 30.99 -25.16
C ASN A 33 6.78 30.03 -24.04
N LEU A 34 5.89 29.90 -23.04
CA LEU A 34 6.08 29.05 -21.89
C LEU A 34 6.14 27.55 -22.22
N THR A 35 5.60 27.15 -23.38
CA THR A 35 5.68 25.75 -23.83
C THR A 35 7.13 25.26 -23.89
N ILE A 36 8.08 26.17 -24.20
CA ILE A 36 9.53 25.88 -24.24
C ILE A 36 10.02 25.40 -22.84
N ALA A 37 9.63 26.08 -21.77
CA ALA A 37 10.03 25.67 -20.43
C ALA A 37 9.55 24.24 -20.09
N PHE A 38 8.31 23.90 -20.46
CA PHE A 38 7.71 22.61 -20.17
C PHE A 38 8.29 21.47 -21.00
N TYR A 39 8.55 21.64 -22.31
CA TYR A 39 9.22 20.58 -23.05
C TYR A 39 10.70 20.43 -22.68
N CYS A 40 11.38 21.53 -22.36
CA CYS A 40 12.74 21.45 -21.81
C CYS A 40 12.74 20.68 -20.50
N LEU A 41 11.78 20.96 -19.62
CA LEU A 41 11.62 20.22 -18.36
C LEU A 41 11.36 18.71 -18.62
N ALA A 42 10.50 18.37 -19.56
CA ALA A 42 10.26 16.97 -19.96
C ALA A 42 11.55 16.28 -20.44
N ILE A 43 12.33 16.95 -21.28
CA ILE A 43 13.62 16.44 -21.77
C ILE A 43 14.65 16.28 -20.64
N ILE A 44 14.71 17.23 -19.73
CA ILE A 44 15.64 17.22 -18.59
C ILE A 44 15.31 16.06 -17.64
N LEU A 45 14.03 15.86 -17.32
CA LEU A 45 13.59 14.84 -16.36
C LEU A 45 13.67 13.42 -16.94
N VAL A 46 13.33 13.24 -18.22
CA VAL A 46 13.30 11.92 -18.88
C VAL A 46 14.64 11.55 -19.52
N ASN A 47 15.45 12.54 -19.93
CA ASN A 47 16.69 12.36 -20.70
C ASN A 47 16.50 11.41 -21.91
N PRO A 48 15.56 11.70 -22.83
CA PRO A 48 15.15 10.83 -23.91
C PRO A 48 16.26 10.62 -24.96
N THR A 49 16.07 9.69 -25.89
CA THR A 49 16.92 9.56 -27.07
C THR A 49 16.71 10.76 -28.01
N PHE A 50 17.63 10.95 -28.98
CA PHE A 50 17.52 12.02 -29.97
C PHE A 50 16.19 11.98 -30.76
N ARG A 51 15.75 10.79 -31.18
CA ARG A 51 14.47 10.61 -31.89
C ARG A 51 13.26 10.96 -31.04
N GLU A 52 13.30 10.60 -29.77
CA GLU A 52 12.23 10.91 -28.82
C GLU A 52 12.17 12.40 -28.50
N ALA A 53 13.33 13.08 -28.34
CA ALA A 53 13.40 14.53 -28.16
C ALA A 53 12.83 15.29 -29.38
N LEU A 54 13.13 14.82 -30.57
CA LEU A 54 12.55 15.37 -31.82
C LEU A 54 11.03 15.22 -31.82
N GLY A 55 10.51 14.05 -31.40
CA GLY A 55 9.06 13.80 -31.25
C GLY A 55 8.40 14.71 -30.20
N ILE A 56 9.04 14.92 -29.05
CA ILE A 56 8.57 15.83 -28.00
C ILE A 56 8.48 17.26 -28.56
N GLY A 57 9.52 17.72 -29.28
CA GLY A 57 9.55 19.01 -29.91
C GLY A 57 8.49 19.17 -30.99
N LEU A 58 8.20 18.13 -31.79
CA LEU A 58 7.16 18.14 -32.81
C LEU A 58 5.77 18.31 -32.18
N VAL A 59 5.44 17.57 -31.11
CA VAL A 59 4.18 17.74 -30.39
C VAL A 59 4.07 19.14 -29.77
N ALA A 60 5.16 19.65 -29.17
CA ALA A 60 5.22 21.02 -28.67
C ALA A 60 4.99 22.04 -29.82
N GLY A 61 5.57 21.79 -30.99
CA GLY A 61 5.37 22.62 -32.19
C GLY A 61 3.92 22.66 -32.68
N ILE A 62 3.22 21.51 -32.64
CA ILE A 62 1.78 21.44 -32.94
C ILE A 62 0.98 22.27 -31.94
N ILE A 63 1.26 22.11 -30.63
CA ILE A 63 0.61 22.91 -29.56
C ILE A 63 0.84 24.41 -29.81
N CYS A 64 2.07 24.81 -30.09
CA CYS A 64 2.41 26.20 -30.37
C CYS A 64 1.77 26.72 -31.68
N ALA A 65 1.59 25.89 -32.69
CA ALA A 65 0.92 26.27 -33.93
C ALA A 65 -0.59 26.51 -33.73
N VAL A 66 -1.25 25.66 -32.93
CA VAL A 66 -2.69 25.75 -32.62
C VAL A 66 -3.00 26.97 -31.76
N PHE A 67 -2.17 27.24 -30.74
CA PHE A 67 -2.37 28.33 -29.78
C PHE A 67 -1.39 29.51 -30.07
N SER A 68 -1.35 30.02 -31.30
CA SER A 68 -0.40 31.08 -31.70
C SER A 68 -1.10 32.32 -32.22
N HIS A 69 -0.59 33.50 -31.82
CA HIS A 69 -0.88 34.80 -32.45
C HIS A 69 0.16 35.21 -33.50
N SER A 70 1.08 34.29 -33.85
CA SER A 70 2.13 34.63 -34.81
C SER A 70 1.62 34.78 -36.24
N VAL A 71 2.31 35.57 -37.02
CA VAL A 71 2.04 35.74 -38.47
C VAL A 71 2.19 34.44 -39.25
N PHE A 72 3.02 33.52 -38.75
CA PHE A 72 3.25 32.20 -39.35
C PHE A 72 3.25 31.08 -38.29
N PRO A 73 2.07 30.61 -37.87
CA PRO A 73 1.96 29.58 -36.81
C PRO A 73 2.68 28.29 -37.17
N LEU A 74 2.67 27.86 -38.42
CA LEU A 74 3.29 26.61 -38.88
C LEU A 74 4.82 26.61 -38.73
N GLY A 75 5.45 27.76 -38.56
CA GLY A 75 6.89 27.86 -38.27
C GLY A 75 7.31 27.09 -36.99
N ASN A 76 6.40 27.00 -36.03
CA ASN A 76 6.67 26.27 -34.78
C ASN A 76 6.93 24.76 -35.00
N LEU A 77 6.41 24.16 -36.07
CA LEU A 77 6.66 22.76 -36.43
C LEU A 77 8.13 22.48 -36.77
N ILE A 78 8.88 23.50 -37.12
CA ILE A 78 10.33 23.42 -37.43
C ILE A 78 11.14 23.86 -36.21
N THR A 79 10.73 24.92 -35.56
CA THR A 79 11.55 25.61 -34.55
C THR A 79 11.54 24.93 -33.18
N GLU A 80 10.41 24.39 -32.74
CA GLU A 80 10.34 23.69 -31.45
C GLU A 80 11.09 22.35 -31.46
N PRO A 81 11.07 21.51 -32.50
CA PRO A 81 11.96 20.35 -32.59
C PRO A 81 13.44 20.73 -32.51
N ILE A 82 13.88 21.83 -33.12
CA ILE A 82 15.26 22.30 -33.03
C ILE A 82 15.59 22.70 -31.58
N GLY A 83 14.71 23.46 -30.91
CA GLY A 83 14.86 23.83 -29.52
C GLY A 83 14.95 22.62 -28.61
N ALA A 84 14.12 21.60 -28.82
CA ALA A 84 14.10 20.37 -28.07
C ALA A 84 15.43 19.56 -28.18
N VAL A 85 15.93 19.44 -29.40
CA VAL A 85 17.21 18.77 -29.68
C VAL A 85 18.38 19.52 -29.06
N VAL A 86 18.40 20.84 -29.17
CA VAL A 86 19.42 21.70 -28.54
C VAL A 86 19.37 21.55 -27.02
N CYS A 87 18.17 21.59 -26.43
CA CYS A 87 18.00 21.34 -25.01
C CYS A 87 18.66 20.01 -24.56
N LEU A 88 18.34 18.91 -25.25
CA LEU A 88 18.91 17.60 -24.96
C LEU A 88 20.45 17.59 -25.06
N ALA A 89 21.00 18.15 -26.14
CA ALA A 89 22.43 18.18 -26.39
C ALA A 89 23.16 18.96 -25.28
N VAL A 90 22.71 20.17 -24.98
CA VAL A 90 23.30 21.01 -23.94
C VAL A 90 23.14 20.37 -22.56
N TYR A 91 21.95 19.88 -22.24
CA TYR A 91 21.73 19.21 -20.94
C TYR A 91 22.68 18.05 -20.72
N ARG A 92 22.89 17.18 -21.72
CA ARG A 92 23.84 16.05 -21.65
C ARG A 92 25.29 16.48 -21.45
N LEU A 93 25.67 17.65 -21.96
CA LEU A 93 27.03 18.18 -21.81
C LEU A 93 27.30 18.78 -20.42
N VAL A 94 26.25 19.29 -19.74
CA VAL A 94 26.41 20.08 -18.51
C VAL A 94 25.82 19.42 -17.27
N LYS A 95 24.97 18.38 -17.39
CA LYS A 95 24.23 17.77 -16.27
C LYS A 95 25.13 17.27 -15.12
N ASP A 96 26.32 16.78 -15.44
CA ASP A 96 27.29 16.25 -14.47
C ASP A 96 28.28 17.31 -13.95
N LYS A 97 28.22 18.56 -14.48
CA LYS A 97 29.15 19.64 -14.18
C LYS A 97 28.59 20.69 -13.24
N THR A 98 27.28 20.91 -13.24
CA THR A 98 26.64 21.98 -12.46
C THR A 98 25.21 21.66 -12.07
N LYS A 99 24.81 22.12 -10.88
CA LYS A 99 23.41 22.07 -10.41
C LYS A 99 22.48 23.01 -11.20
N LEU A 100 23.03 23.94 -11.98
CA LEU A 100 22.30 24.85 -12.85
C LEU A 100 22.09 24.28 -14.27
N ALA A 101 22.39 23.00 -14.50
CA ALA A 101 22.26 22.36 -15.79
C ALA A 101 20.85 22.52 -16.43
N PRO A 102 19.71 22.45 -15.69
CA PRO A 102 18.40 22.75 -16.24
C PRO A 102 18.29 24.19 -16.79
N ALA A 103 18.76 25.17 -16.03
CA ALA A 103 18.78 26.56 -16.43
C ALA A 103 19.62 26.79 -17.69
N VAL A 104 20.85 26.23 -17.72
CA VAL A 104 21.76 26.36 -18.86
C VAL A 104 21.17 25.74 -20.12
N ALA A 105 20.61 24.54 -20.03
CA ALA A 105 20.01 23.86 -21.18
C ALA A 105 18.82 24.65 -21.74
N THR A 106 17.93 25.15 -20.87
CA THR A 106 16.77 25.96 -21.29
C THR A 106 17.19 27.33 -21.82
N ALA A 107 18.21 27.96 -21.23
CA ALA A 107 18.75 29.26 -21.67
C ALA A 107 19.37 29.20 -23.07
N VAL A 108 19.88 28.04 -23.49
CA VAL A 108 20.40 27.87 -24.87
C VAL A 108 19.29 27.42 -25.83
N ALA A 109 18.38 26.56 -25.37
CA ALA A 109 17.27 26.06 -26.21
C ALA A 109 16.27 27.15 -26.60
N THR A 110 15.95 28.07 -25.68
CA THR A 110 14.97 29.14 -25.94
C THR A 110 15.39 30.07 -27.09
N PRO A 111 16.60 30.65 -27.10
CA PRO A 111 17.03 31.46 -28.24
C PRO A 111 17.25 30.63 -29.51
N ALA A 112 17.65 29.34 -29.39
CA ALA A 112 17.76 28.46 -30.55
C ALA A 112 16.41 28.30 -31.28
N SER A 113 15.32 28.03 -30.53
CA SER A 113 13.96 28.00 -31.09
C SER A 113 13.54 29.38 -31.60
N GLY A 114 13.70 30.46 -30.80
CA GLY A 114 13.25 31.80 -31.13
C GLY A 114 13.97 32.43 -32.33
N LEU A 115 15.30 32.29 -32.43
CA LEU A 115 16.06 32.81 -33.60
C LEU A 115 15.77 32.01 -34.85
N THR A 116 15.59 30.70 -34.74
CA THR A 116 15.15 29.87 -35.87
C THR A 116 13.76 30.30 -36.35
N PHE A 117 12.84 30.63 -35.43
CA PHE A 117 11.52 31.15 -35.78
C PHE A 117 11.60 32.44 -36.54
N ILE A 118 12.41 33.42 -36.09
CA ILE A 118 12.65 34.67 -36.79
C ILE A 118 13.18 34.41 -38.21
N ALA A 119 14.15 33.51 -38.36
CA ALA A 119 14.72 33.16 -39.65
C ALA A 119 13.69 32.55 -40.61
N VAL A 120 12.87 31.61 -40.11
CA VAL A 120 11.80 30.97 -40.91
C VAL A 120 10.77 31.98 -41.35
N VAL A 121 10.30 32.88 -40.46
CA VAL A 121 9.31 33.90 -40.82
C VAL A 121 9.90 34.91 -41.83
N CYS A 122 11.13 35.36 -41.61
CA CYS A 122 11.80 36.25 -42.59
C CYS A 122 11.95 35.58 -43.96
N ALA A 123 12.30 34.30 -44.02
CA ALA A 123 12.38 33.56 -45.28
C ALA A 123 11.01 33.46 -45.99
N VAL A 124 9.95 33.16 -45.24
CA VAL A 124 8.58 33.14 -45.78
C VAL A 124 8.16 34.51 -46.26
N MET A 125 8.38 35.58 -45.51
CA MET A 125 8.07 36.93 -45.89
C MET A 125 8.83 37.35 -47.18
N PHE A 126 10.10 36.99 -47.27
CA PHE A 126 10.88 37.27 -48.49
C PHE A 126 10.28 36.60 -49.72
N VAL A 127 9.91 35.31 -49.61
CA VAL A 127 9.36 34.53 -50.72
C VAL A 127 7.93 34.97 -51.09
N THR A 128 7.07 35.26 -50.11
CA THR A 128 5.64 35.53 -50.36
C THR A 128 5.32 36.98 -50.68
N THR A 129 6.07 37.91 -50.06
CA THR A 129 5.77 39.38 -50.23
C THR A 129 6.86 40.14 -50.92
N GLY A 130 8.00 39.55 -51.28
CA GLY A 130 9.15 40.22 -51.82
C GLY A 130 9.75 41.32 -50.92
N ALA A 131 9.63 41.11 -49.58
CA ALA A 131 10.04 42.09 -48.58
C ALA A 131 11.53 42.45 -48.70
N SER A 132 11.84 43.76 -48.61
CA SER A 132 13.22 44.25 -48.70
C SER A 132 14.08 43.81 -47.51
N ALA A 133 15.39 43.74 -47.69
CA ALA A 133 16.33 43.39 -46.60
C ALA A 133 16.18 44.34 -45.39
N ALA A 134 15.89 45.60 -45.61
CA ALA A 134 15.68 46.57 -44.52
C ALA A 134 14.40 46.27 -43.69
N SER A 135 13.29 45.91 -44.36
CA SER A 135 12.04 45.54 -43.67
C SER A 135 12.16 44.23 -42.91
N LEU A 136 12.88 43.23 -43.44
CA LEU A 136 13.17 41.97 -42.76
C LEU A 136 14.08 42.20 -41.54
N ALA A 137 15.10 43.05 -41.64
CA ALA A 137 15.95 43.41 -40.52
C ALA A 137 15.17 44.13 -39.39
N ALA A 138 14.30 45.09 -39.79
CA ALA A 138 13.44 45.79 -38.83
C ALA A 138 12.49 44.82 -38.10
N TYR A 139 11.89 43.86 -38.79
CA TYR A 139 11.03 42.83 -38.23
C TYR A 139 11.80 41.90 -37.27
N ALA A 140 12.99 41.47 -37.66
CA ALA A 140 13.85 40.62 -36.81
C ALA A 140 14.24 41.34 -35.53
N VAL A 141 14.63 42.62 -35.60
CA VAL A 141 14.98 43.44 -34.43
C VAL A 141 13.78 43.64 -33.50
N ALA A 142 12.58 43.86 -34.05
CA ALA A 142 11.35 44.00 -33.25
C ALA A 142 10.98 42.76 -32.44
N LEU A 143 11.37 41.55 -32.88
CA LEU A 143 11.10 40.30 -32.18
C LEU A 143 12.16 39.94 -31.13
N LEU A 144 13.36 40.54 -31.16
CA LEU A 144 14.42 40.22 -30.20
C LEU A 144 14.02 40.42 -28.72
N PRO A 145 13.29 41.50 -28.33
CA PRO A 145 12.85 41.65 -26.93
C PRO A 145 11.94 40.50 -26.48
N ILE A 146 11.12 39.93 -27.37
CA ILE A 146 10.25 38.79 -27.08
C ILE A 146 11.10 37.53 -26.78
N VAL A 147 12.11 37.28 -27.61
CA VAL A 147 13.03 36.16 -27.41
C VAL A 147 13.83 36.32 -26.08
N LEU A 148 14.28 37.54 -25.78
CA LEU A 148 15.02 37.82 -24.54
C LEU A 148 14.15 37.66 -23.29
N SER A 149 12.90 38.12 -23.33
CA SER A 149 11.97 37.92 -22.23
C SER A 149 11.62 36.43 -22.02
N ALA A 150 11.38 35.72 -23.14
CA ALA A 150 11.14 34.27 -23.07
C ALA A 150 12.36 33.50 -22.52
N LEU A 151 13.57 33.89 -22.89
CA LEU A 151 14.82 33.34 -22.34
C LEU A 151 14.85 33.49 -20.83
N ALA A 152 14.60 34.66 -20.27
CA ALA A 152 14.63 34.88 -18.82
C ALA A 152 13.56 34.05 -18.09
N VAL A 153 12.30 34.15 -18.57
CA VAL A 153 11.17 33.48 -17.91
C VAL A 153 11.29 31.96 -17.98
N ASN A 154 11.56 31.39 -19.16
CA ASN A 154 11.67 29.94 -19.34
C ASN A 154 12.82 29.35 -18.54
N THR A 155 13.96 30.03 -18.45
CA THR A 155 15.13 29.61 -17.69
C THR A 155 14.81 29.53 -16.19
N ILE A 156 14.16 30.56 -15.65
CA ILE A 156 13.76 30.62 -14.25
C ILE A 156 12.75 29.51 -13.93
N ILE A 157 11.71 29.37 -14.73
CA ILE A 157 10.67 28.34 -14.53
C ILE A 157 11.28 26.93 -14.58
N ALA A 158 12.11 26.65 -15.59
CA ALA A 158 12.74 25.34 -15.74
C ALA A 158 13.62 25.00 -14.53
N GLN A 159 14.39 25.95 -14.02
CA GLN A 159 15.25 25.73 -12.84
C GLN A 159 14.45 25.52 -11.57
N ILE A 160 13.41 26.34 -11.32
CA ILE A 160 12.58 26.24 -10.12
C ILE A 160 11.84 24.91 -10.05
N ILE A 161 11.30 24.44 -11.19
CA ILE A 161 10.54 23.19 -11.23
C ILE A 161 11.45 21.96 -11.33
N ALA A 162 12.55 22.05 -12.10
CA ALA A 162 13.44 20.90 -12.28
C ALA A 162 14.07 20.43 -10.97
N PHE A 163 14.49 21.35 -10.11
CA PHE A 163 15.22 21.01 -8.90
C PHE A 163 14.43 20.13 -7.92
N PRO A 164 13.19 20.50 -7.49
CA PRO A 164 12.38 19.62 -6.64
C PRO A 164 11.93 18.35 -7.39
N ALA A 165 11.59 18.45 -8.69
CA ALA A 165 11.18 17.29 -9.48
C ALA A 165 12.31 16.25 -9.60
N MET A 166 13.54 16.68 -9.86
CA MET A 166 14.70 15.80 -9.90
C MET A 166 15.00 15.18 -8.53
N SER A 167 14.86 15.95 -7.45
CA SER A 167 15.02 15.46 -6.08
C SER A 167 14.01 14.35 -5.75
N VAL A 168 12.75 14.53 -6.11
CA VAL A 168 11.71 13.51 -5.96
C VAL A 168 11.99 12.28 -6.84
N MET A 169 12.36 12.49 -8.10
CA MET A 169 12.68 11.39 -9.03
C MET A 169 13.95 10.62 -8.60
N GLN A 170 14.95 11.28 -8.04
CA GLN A 170 16.14 10.61 -7.50
C GLN A 170 15.80 9.79 -6.24
N LYS A 171 14.91 10.29 -5.39
CA LYS A 171 14.42 9.54 -4.22
C LYS A 171 13.59 8.32 -4.60
N THR A 172 12.95 8.32 -5.77
CA THR A 172 12.17 7.18 -6.28
C THR A 172 12.94 6.26 -7.23
N ALA A 173 14.13 6.65 -7.65
CA ALA A 173 15.00 5.80 -8.46
C ALA A 173 15.83 4.90 -7.54
N VAL A 174 15.72 3.60 -7.72
CA VAL A 174 16.68 2.66 -7.15
C VAL A 174 18.07 2.99 -7.72
N SER A 175 19.06 3.14 -6.86
CA SER A 175 20.46 3.35 -7.28
C SER A 175 20.80 2.31 -8.36
N LYS A 176 21.33 2.77 -9.53
CA LYS A 176 21.69 1.89 -10.61
C LYS A 176 22.69 0.84 -10.12
N VAL A 177 22.28 -0.40 -10.21
CA VAL A 177 23.06 -1.57 -9.85
C VAL A 177 24.33 -1.65 -10.69
N ARG A 178 25.41 -2.09 -10.07
CA ARG A 178 26.70 -2.41 -10.74
C ARG A 178 26.46 -3.47 -11.82
N LYS A 179 27.28 -3.47 -12.90
CA LYS A 179 27.34 -4.61 -13.80
C LYS A 179 27.72 -5.85 -12.99
N HIS A 180 26.79 -6.78 -12.91
CA HIS A 180 27.01 -8.05 -12.24
C HIS A 180 27.81 -8.99 -13.16
N GLU A 181 28.70 -9.76 -12.57
CA GLU A 181 29.20 -10.99 -13.20
C GLU A 181 28.02 -11.97 -13.21
N THR A 182 27.99 -12.87 -14.22
CA THR A 182 26.91 -13.86 -14.33
C THR A 182 26.78 -14.60 -12.99
N PRO A 183 25.52 -14.75 -12.44
CA PRO A 183 25.34 -15.51 -11.21
C PRO A 183 26.02 -16.87 -11.33
N ALA A 184 26.74 -17.27 -10.30
CA ALA A 184 27.34 -18.62 -10.29
C ALA A 184 26.23 -19.64 -10.51
N ALA A 185 26.51 -20.68 -11.31
CA ALA A 185 25.55 -21.77 -11.51
C ALA A 185 25.34 -22.47 -10.16
N ASP A 186 24.29 -22.07 -9.46
CA ASP A 186 23.86 -22.62 -8.17
C ASP A 186 22.50 -23.30 -8.36
N ASP A 187 22.25 -24.34 -7.61
CA ASP A 187 20.96 -25.06 -7.59
C ASP A 187 19.82 -24.25 -6.92
N ALA A 188 20.13 -23.06 -6.41
CA ALA A 188 19.17 -22.17 -5.76
C ALA A 188 18.31 -21.42 -6.79
N TYR A 189 17.00 -21.38 -6.54
CA TYR A 189 16.05 -20.62 -7.36
C TYR A 189 16.09 -19.12 -7.07
N VAL A 190 16.28 -18.74 -5.79
CA VAL A 190 16.52 -17.36 -5.36
C VAL A 190 17.82 -17.28 -4.61
N VAL A 191 18.62 -16.25 -4.91
CA VAL A 191 19.84 -15.92 -4.16
C VAL A 191 19.80 -14.46 -3.78
N LEU A 192 19.85 -14.18 -2.49
CA LEU A 192 20.18 -12.87 -1.94
C LEU A 192 21.64 -12.93 -1.49
N ASP A 193 22.46 -11.98 -1.92
CA ASP A 193 23.88 -11.93 -1.55
C ASP A 193 24.23 -10.56 -0.97
N ASN A 194 24.61 -10.56 0.33
CA ASN A 194 24.95 -9.37 1.11
C ASN A 194 23.96 -8.22 0.92
N LEU A 195 22.67 -8.55 0.83
CA LEU A 195 21.61 -7.59 0.53
C LEU A 195 21.40 -6.64 1.71
N SER A 196 21.48 -5.35 1.42
CA SER A 196 20.99 -4.30 2.31
C SER A 196 20.08 -3.36 1.53
N PHE A 197 18.98 -2.92 2.15
CA PHE A 197 18.04 -2.00 1.52
C PHE A 197 17.53 -0.97 2.51
N THR A 198 17.63 0.32 2.11
CA THR A 198 17.11 1.45 2.85
C THR A 198 16.05 2.15 1.99
N TYR A 199 14.82 2.26 2.48
CA TYR A 199 13.77 3.01 1.79
C TYR A 199 14.13 4.51 1.72
N SER A 200 13.70 5.18 0.65
CA SER A 200 13.96 6.61 0.44
C SER A 200 13.36 7.53 1.51
N THR A 201 12.42 7.02 2.30
CA THR A 201 11.73 7.71 3.41
C THR A 201 12.29 7.37 4.79
N ALA A 202 13.31 6.50 4.87
CA ALA A 202 13.88 5.99 6.11
C ALA A 202 15.37 6.30 6.21
N ASP A 203 15.85 6.54 7.43
CA ASP A 203 17.27 6.78 7.71
C ASP A 203 18.05 5.50 8.00
N LYS A 204 17.34 4.42 8.36
CA LYS A 204 17.94 3.11 8.70
C LYS A 204 17.58 2.05 7.66
N PRO A 205 18.49 1.09 7.40
CA PRO A 205 18.18 -0.01 6.51
C PRO A 205 17.06 -0.90 7.08
N ALA A 206 16.12 -1.26 6.23
CA ALA A 206 15.04 -2.20 6.57
C ALA A 206 15.55 -3.65 6.58
N VAL A 207 16.53 -3.97 5.74
CA VAL A 207 17.32 -5.23 5.78
C VAL A 207 18.80 -4.89 5.61
N SER A 208 19.68 -5.63 6.29
CA SER A 208 21.12 -5.34 6.35
C SER A 208 21.95 -6.62 6.29
N ASN A 209 22.83 -6.71 5.28
CA ASN A 209 23.74 -7.83 5.05
C ASN A 209 23.04 -9.20 5.06
N VAL A 210 21.89 -9.29 4.40
CA VAL A 210 21.11 -10.53 4.29
C VAL A 210 21.66 -11.36 3.15
N SER A 211 22.09 -12.60 3.45
CA SER A 211 22.50 -13.59 2.47
C SER A 211 21.72 -14.88 2.68
N VAL A 212 20.99 -15.32 1.64
CA VAL A 212 20.16 -16.53 1.71
C VAL A 212 19.99 -17.13 0.33
N LYS A 213 19.88 -18.45 0.27
CA LYS A 213 19.57 -19.23 -0.92
C LYS A 213 18.29 -20.01 -0.69
N ILE A 214 17.32 -19.90 -1.60
CA ILE A 214 16.04 -20.63 -1.55
C ILE A 214 15.99 -21.56 -2.77
N ARG A 215 15.71 -22.84 -2.53
CA ARG A 215 15.66 -23.87 -3.56
C ARG A 215 14.23 -24.24 -3.91
N LYS A 216 14.02 -24.80 -5.08
CA LYS A 216 12.75 -25.42 -5.46
C LYS A 216 12.40 -26.55 -4.49
N GLY A 217 11.12 -26.67 -4.13
CA GLY A 217 10.66 -27.70 -3.19
C GLY A 217 10.92 -27.38 -1.71
N GLU A 218 11.43 -26.19 -1.37
CA GLU A 218 11.48 -25.72 0.03
C GLU A 218 10.16 -25.06 0.43
N PHE A 219 9.75 -25.24 1.69
CA PHE A 219 8.72 -24.48 2.36
C PHE A 219 9.38 -23.70 3.50
N VAL A 220 9.71 -22.44 3.23
CA VAL A 220 10.45 -21.58 4.14
C VAL A 220 9.45 -20.70 4.90
N VAL A 221 9.43 -20.82 6.22
CA VAL A 221 8.69 -19.89 7.08
C VAL A 221 9.66 -18.82 7.56
N VAL A 222 9.26 -17.55 7.39
CA VAL A 222 10.04 -16.39 7.82
C VAL A 222 9.28 -15.72 8.97
N ASN A 223 9.88 -15.73 10.15
CA ASN A 223 9.33 -15.13 11.35
C ASN A 223 10.20 -13.99 11.88
N GLY A 224 9.75 -13.35 12.94
CA GLY A 224 10.43 -12.27 13.64
C GLY A 224 9.46 -11.19 14.09
N PRO A 225 9.88 -10.30 15.01
CA PRO A 225 9.02 -9.24 15.54
C PRO A 225 8.58 -8.25 14.45
N SER A 226 7.52 -7.50 14.74
CA SER A 226 7.06 -6.40 13.88
C SER A 226 8.19 -5.39 13.63
N GLY A 227 8.32 -4.93 12.39
CA GLY A 227 9.40 -4.01 12.00
C GLY A 227 10.77 -4.68 11.83
N SER A 228 10.92 -6.01 11.95
CA SER A 228 12.20 -6.70 11.76
C SER A 228 12.67 -6.78 10.30
N GLY A 229 11.86 -6.33 9.33
CA GLY A 229 12.21 -6.32 7.91
C GLY A 229 11.62 -7.47 7.09
N LYS A 230 10.68 -8.28 7.64
CA LYS A 230 10.06 -9.43 6.96
C LYS A 230 9.44 -9.09 5.61
N THR A 231 8.59 -8.07 5.55
CA THR A 231 7.97 -7.61 4.29
C THR A 231 9.02 -7.15 3.26
N THR A 232 10.10 -6.48 3.71
CA THR A 232 11.21 -6.09 2.82
C THR A 232 11.97 -7.31 2.32
N PHE A 233 12.19 -8.29 3.17
CA PHE A 233 12.77 -9.58 2.79
C PHE A 233 11.89 -10.33 1.78
N ALA A 234 10.57 -10.40 2.01
CA ALA A 234 9.61 -10.99 1.07
C ALA A 234 9.68 -10.35 -0.32
N ARG A 235 9.70 -9.01 -0.37
CA ARG A 235 9.83 -8.22 -1.61
C ARG A 235 11.17 -8.47 -2.31
N ALA A 236 12.23 -8.67 -1.54
CA ALA A 236 13.54 -9.04 -2.08
C ALA A 236 13.53 -10.44 -2.67
N VAL A 237 13.00 -11.44 -1.96
CA VAL A 237 12.86 -12.83 -2.42
C VAL A 237 12.00 -12.91 -3.68
N ALA A 238 10.90 -12.16 -3.76
CA ALA A 238 10.08 -12.04 -4.97
C ALA A 238 10.79 -11.25 -6.10
N GLY A 239 11.95 -10.65 -5.84
CA GLY A 239 12.72 -9.88 -6.82
C GLY A 239 12.14 -8.50 -7.17
N ILE A 240 11.02 -8.09 -6.58
CA ILE A 240 10.32 -6.85 -6.94
C ILE A 240 10.94 -5.59 -6.33
N LEU A 241 11.80 -5.75 -5.33
CA LEU A 241 12.37 -4.63 -4.57
C LEU A 241 13.09 -3.59 -5.46
N PRO A 242 13.96 -3.97 -6.42
CA PRO A 242 14.64 -3.00 -7.28
C PRO A 242 13.74 -2.32 -8.32
N HIS A 243 12.52 -2.80 -8.52
CA HIS A 243 11.60 -2.28 -9.55
C HIS A 243 10.48 -1.40 -9.00
N ALA A 244 9.91 -1.79 -7.86
CA ALA A 244 8.68 -1.21 -7.36
C ALA A 244 8.89 -0.21 -6.21
N TYR A 245 10.03 -0.28 -5.53
CA TYR A 245 10.26 0.51 -4.31
C TYR A 245 11.47 1.42 -4.44
N GLY A 246 11.30 2.71 -4.12
CA GLY A 246 12.40 3.69 -4.09
C GLY A 246 13.28 3.49 -2.86
N GLY A 247 14.60 3.54 -3.08
CA GLY A 247 15.55 3.38 -1.98
C GLY A 247 16.98 3.10 -2.48
N THR A 248 17.86 2.82 -1.52
CA THR A 248 19.25 2.43 -1.79
C THR A 248 19.39 0.94 -1.54
N LEU A 249 19.77 0.20 -2.58
CA LEU A 249 20.06 -1.23 -2.54
C LEU A 249 21.57 -1.46 -2.66
N SER A 250 22.13 -2.29 -1.80
CA SER A 250 23.49 -2.85 -1.94
C SER A 250 23.43 -4.36 -1.84
N GLY A 251 24.41 -5.05 -2.40
CA GLY A 251 24.37 -6.50 -2.61
C GLY A 251 23.61 -6.85 -3.89
N SER A 252 23.12 -8.08 -4.01
CA SER A 252 22.40 -8.54 -5.20
C SER A 252 21.22 -9.45 -4.88
N ILE A 253 20.26 -9.47 -5.81
CA ILE A 253 19.09 -10.34 -5.81
C ILE A 253 19.10 -11.07 -7.15
N SER A 254 19.05 -12.40 -7.14
CA SER A 254 18.81 -13.19 -8.35
C SER A 254 17.61 -14.12 -8.18
N VAL A 255 16.83 -14.29 -9.24
CA VAL A 255 15.67 -15.16 -9.32
C VAL A 255 15.78 -15.96 -10.62
N ASP A 256 15.63 -17.28 -10.55
CA ASP A 256 15.74 -18.19 -11.70
C ASP A 256 17.06 -17.98 -12.50
N GLY A 257 18.18 -17.82 -11.78
CA GLY A 257 19.53 -17.65 -12.37
C GLY A 257 19.79 -16.32 -13.06
N LYS A 258 18.91 -15.31 -12.89
CA LYS A 258 19.03 -13.98 -13.48
C LYS A 258 18.91 -12.91 -12.41
N TYR A 259 19.71 -11.84 -12.47
CA TYR A 259 19.60 -10.74 -11.54
C TYR A 259 18.26 -10.03 -11.69
N ALA A 260 17.65 -9.65 -10.55
CA ALA A 260 16.31 -9.06 -10.51
C ALA A 260 16.21 -7.76 -11.33
N ASP A 261 17.24 -6.92 -11.32
CA ASP A 261 17.31 -5.67 -12.08
C ASP A 261 17.55 -5.86 -13.60
N GLU A 262 17.88 -7.06 -14.06
CA GLU A 262 18.00 -7.41 -15.48
C GLU A 262 16.67 -7.81 -16.11
N TYR A 263 15.62 -8.07 -15.31
CA TYR A 263 14.27 -8.26 -15.85
C TYR A 263 13.75 -6.95 -16.42
N ALA A 264 13.14 -7.01 -17.59
CA ALA A 264 12.68 -5.80 -18.29
C ALA A 264 11.55 -5.07 -17.54
N SER A 265 10.72 -5.81 -16.78
CA SER A 265 9.59 -5.29 -16.03
C SER A 265 9.22 -6.20 -14.87
N VAL A 266 8.40 -5.67 -13.94
CA VAL A 266 7.75 -6.48 -12.88
C VAL A 266 6.86 -7.57 -13.50
N THR A 267 6.26 -7.30 -14.66
CA THR A 267 5.44 -8.30 -15.38
C THR A 267 6.25 -9.50 -15.83
N ASP A 268 7.50 -9.30 -16.30
CA ASP A 268 8.36 -10.44 -16.67
C ASP A 268 8.80 -11.24 -15.43
N LEU A 269 9.06 -10.54 -14.34
CA LEU A 269 9.41 -11.17 -13.07
C LEU A 269 8.22 -11.91 -12.45
N SER A 270 6.98 -11.41 -12.62
CA SER A 270 5.77 -12.05 -12.10
C SER A 270 5.46 -13.41 -12.74
N LYS A 271 6.11 -13.76 -13.86
CA LYS A 271 6.09 -15.11 -14.45
C LYS A 271 7.02 -16.08 -13.71
N LYS A 272 7.89 -15.58 -12.84
CA LYS A 272 8.88 -16.37 -12.08
C LYS A 272 8.55 -16.45 -10.60
N ALA A 273 7.92 -15.40 -10.05
CA ALA A 273 7.56 -15.28 -8.65
C ALA A 273 6.15 -14.73 -8.51
N GLY A 274 5.26 -15.47 -7.88
CA GLY A 274 3.96 -15.00 -7.42
C GLY A 274 4.11 -14.41 -6.02
N MET A 275 3.42 -13.29 -5.74
CA MET A 275 3.40 -12.69 -4.41
C MET A 275 1.98 -12.37 -3.98
N VAL A 276 1.65 -12.71 -2.74
CA VAL A 276 0.45 -12.28 -2.03
C VAL A 276 0.90 -11.32 -0.95
N PHE A 277 0.34 -10.11 -0.96
CA PHE A 277 0.69 -9.06 0.01
C PHE A 277 -0.15 -9.18 1.28
N ASP A 278 0.29 -8.53 2.34
CA ASP A 278 -0.40 -8.39 3.63
C ASP A 278 -1.75 -7.67 3.51
N ASP A 279 -1.85 -6.71 2.59
CA ASP A 279 -3.07 -5.97 2.29
C ASP A 279 -3.72 -6.48 0.99
N ALA A 280 -4.70 -7.37 1.15
CA ALA A 280 -5.47 -7.89 0.03
C ALA A 280 -6.32 -6.80 -0.66
N ASP A 281 -6.80 -5.78 0.06
CA ASP A 281 -7.56 -4.66 -0.53
C ASP A 281 -6.72 -3.83 -1.49
N ALA A 282 -5.44 -3.63 -1.16
CA ALA A 282 -4.51 -2.92 -2.04
C ALA A 282 -4.08 -3.77 -3.26
N GLN A 283 -4.20 -5.09 -3.17
CA GLN A 283 -3.81 -6.02 -4.24
C GLN A 283 -4.92 -6.24 -5.27
N LEU A 284 -6.20 -6.31 -4.83
CA LEU A 284 -7.37 -6.61 -5.67
C LEU A 284 -7.89 -5.33 -6.32
N ILE A 285 -7.76 -5.21 -7.63
CA ILE A 285 -8.02 -3.96 -8.36
C ILE A 285 -9.12 -4.05 -9.43
N PHE A 286 -9.56 -5.26 -9.79
CA PHE A 286 -10.57 -5.46 -10.82
C PHE A 286 -12.00 -5.38 -10.29
N THR A 287 -12.97 -5.36 -11.19
CA THR A 287 -14.39 -5.19 -10.85
C THR A 287 -15.04 -6.48 -10.36
N THR A 288 -14.50 -7.61 -10.75
CA THR A 288 -14.97 -8.95 -10.34
C THR A 288 -13.82 -9.84 -9.89
N THR A 289 -14.12 -10.81 -9.05
CA THR A 289 -13.16 -11.82 -8.60
C THR A 289 -12.63 -12.67 -9.77
N GLU A 290 -13.45 -12.93 -10.76
CA GLU A 290 -13.03 -13.68 -11.96
C GLU A 290 -11.98 -12.92 -12.77
N GLU A 291 -12.15 -11.61 -12.97
CA GLU A 291 -11.18 -10.77 -13.68
C GLU A 291 -9.82 -10.72 -12.98
N GLU A 292 -9.79 -10.71 -11.64
CA GLU A 292 -8.54 -10.78 -10.86
C GLU A 292 -7.74 -12.05 -11.16
N ILE A 293 -8.41 -13.18 -11.26
CA ILE A 293 -7.78 -14.48 -11.52
C ILE A 293 -7.41 -14.63 -13.00
N LEU A 294 -8.31 -14.23 -13.91
CA LEU A 294 -8.11 -14.32 -15.37
C LEU A 294 -6.90 -13.51 -15.83
N THR A 295 -6.67 -12.33 -15.26
CA THR A 295 -5.50 -11.50 -15.61
C THR A 295 -4.17 -12.25 -15.44
N GLY A 296 -4.08 -13.10 -14.43
CA GLY A 296 -2.90 -13.97 -14.25
C GLY A 296 -2.78 -15.02 -15.36
N LEU A 297 -3.89 -15.66 -15.74
CA LEU A 297 -3.93 -16.68 -16.80
C LEU A 297 -3.63 -16.11 -18.19
N GLU A 298 -4.09 -14.90 -18.49
CA GLU A 298 -3.82 -14.22 -19.76
C GLU A 298 -2.33 -14.05 -20.03
N THR A 299 -1.53 -13.83 -18.98
CA THR A 299 -0.08 -13.70 -19.09
C THR A 299 0.62 -14.99 -19.57
N LEU A 300 -0.07 -16.13 -19.49
CA LEU A 300 0.46 -17.43 -19.91
C LEU A 300 0.25 -17.71 -21.40
N GLY A 301 -0.62 -16.93 -22.08
CA GLY A 301 -0.91 -17.12 -23.51
C GLY A 301 -1.60 -18.45 -23.83
N LEU A 302 -2.42 -18.99 -22.93
CA LEU A 302 -3.15 -20.23 -23.10
C LEU A 302 -4.30 -20.08 -24.10
N SER A 303 -4.74 -21.19 -24.70
CA SER A 303 -6.00 -21.21 -25.46
C SER A 303 -7.20 -20.99 -24.53
N SER A 304 -8.33 -20.51 -25.07
CA SER A 304 -9.56 -20.26 -24.29
C SER A 304 -10.02 -21.50 -23.52
N GLU A 305 -9.91 -22.69 -24.11
CA GLU A 305 -10.27 -23.95 -23.46
C GLU A 305 -9.36 -24.24 -22.25
N LYS A 306 -8.04 -24.13 -22.42
CA LYS A 306 -7.07 -24.34 -21.34
C LYS A 306 -7.19 -23.27 -20.25
N THR A 307 -7.53 -22.05 -20.62
CA THR A 307 -7.79 -20.98 -19.64
C THR A 307 -9.00 -21.32 -18.79
N ALA A 308 -10.10 -21.78 -19.40
CA ALA A 308 -11.30 -22.19 -18.67
C ALA A 308 -11.06 -23.40 -17.75
N GLU A 309 -10.32 -24.42 -18.24
CA GLU A 309 -9.92 -25.58 -17.46
C GLU A 309 -9.08 -25.17 -16.23
N ARG A 310 -8.02 -24.36 -16.44
CA ARG A 310 -7.17 -23.91 -15.35
C ARG A 310 -7.91 -23.01 -14.36
N LEU A 311 -8.82 -22.15 -14.82
CA LEU A 311 -9.68 -21.35 -13.97
C LEU A 311 -10.56 -22.21 -13.06
N ALA A 312 -11.15 -23.28 -13.61
CA ALA A 312 -11.96 -24.22 -12.84
C ALA A 312 -11.12 -24.95 -11.77
N GLU A 313 -9.88 -25.35 -12.10
CA GLU A 313 -8.95 -25.95 -11.13
C GLU A 313 -8.63 -24.96 -9.99
N ILE A 314 -8.30 -23.71 -10.30
CA ILE A 314 -8.00 -22.68 -9.30
C ILE A 314 -9.21 -22.45 -8.39
N TYR A 315 -10.42 -22.38 -8.94
CA TYR A 315 -11.64 -22.25 -8.14
C TYR A 315 -11.83 -23.43 -7.18
N ALA A 316 -11.51 -24.65 -7.62
CA ALA A 316 -11.59 -25.84 -6.77
C ALA A 316 -10.50 -25.82 -5.68
N GLU A 317 -9.24 -25.52 -6.06
CA GLU A 317 -8.09 -25.47 -5.16
C GLU A 317 -8.26 -24.40 -4.05
N THR A 318 -8.79 -23.22 -4.40
CA THR A 318 -8.92 -22.07 -3.49
C THR A 318 -10.31 -21.90 -2.90
N LYS A 319 -11.29 -22.69 -3.33
CA LYS A 319 -12.70 -22.61 -2.95
C LYS A 319 -13.34 -21.24 -3.21
N THR A 320 -12.93 -20.56 -4.30
CA THR A 320 -13.38 -19.20 -4.63
C THR A 320 -14.45 -19.15 -5.73
N GLY A 321 -14.82 -20.26 -6.33
CA GLY A 321 -15.76 -20.32 -7.47
C GLY A 321 -17.13 -19.67 -7.22
N HIS A 322 -17.65 -19.74 -5.99
CA HIS A 322 -18.92 -19.10 -5.60
C HIS A 322 -18.83 -17.57 -5.48
N LEU A 323 -17.61 -17.01 -5.55
CA LEU A 323 -17.34 -15.58 -5.45
C LEU A 323 -17.09 -14.91 -6.81
N LYS A 324 -17.06 -15.69 -7.92
CA LYS A 324 -16.58 -15.26 -9.23
C LYS A 324 -17.18 -13.93 -9.74
N ASP A 325 -18.48 -13.76 -9.58
CA ASP A 325 -19.24 -12.60 -10.05
C ASP A 325 -19.28 -11.45 -9.03
N ARG A 326 -18.67 -11.64 -7.83
CA ARG A 326 -18.68 -10.63 -6.79
C ARG A 326 -17.55 -9.64 -6.95
N ALA A 327 -17.83 -8.38 -6.62
CA ALA A 327 -16.82 -7.33 -6.56
C ALA A 327 -15.93 -7.51 -5.31
N PRO A 328 -14.58 -7.42 -5.43
CA PRO A 328 -13.66 -7.66 -4.32
C PRO A 328 -13.96 -6.84 -3.06
N HIS A 329 -14.39 -5.58 -3.20
CA HIS A 329 -14.72 -4.73 -2.06
C HIS A 329 -15.96 -5.20 -1.25
N THR A 330 -16.76 -6.13 -1.78
CA THR A 330 -17.94 -6.72 -1.10
C THR A 330 -17.59 -8.00 -0.33
N LEU A 331 -16.35 -8.47 -0.42
CA LEU A 331 -15.89 -9.70 0.20
C LEU A 331 -15.42 -9.45 1.65
N SER A 332 -15.51 -10.49 2.49
CA SER A 332 -14.86 -10.47 3.80
C SER A 332 -13.33 -10.55 3.66
N GLY A 333 -12.57 -10.16 4.69
CA GLY A 333 -11.12 -10.19 4.67
C GLY A 333 -10.55 -11.56 4.27
N GLY A 334 -11.03 -12.63 4.88
CA GLY A 334 -10.60 -13.99 4.52
C GLY A 334 -10.98 -14.40 3.10
N GLN A 335 -12.13 -13.93 2.57
CA GLN A 335 -12.48 -14.15 1.17
C GLN A 335 -11.55 -13.39 0.22
N LYS A 336 -11.20 -12.15 0.54
CA LYS A 336 -10.22 -11.35 -0.20
C LYS A 336 -8.85 -12.02 -0.24
N GLN A 337 -8.36 -12.53 0.90
CA GLN A 337 -7.09 -13.27 0.96
C GLN A 337 -7.11 -14.53 0.10
N ARG A 338 -8.20 -15.32 0.10
CA ARG A 338 -8.36 -16.48 -0.80
C ARG A 338 -8.36 -16.08 -2.27
N VAL A 339 -8.98 -14.96 -2.63
CA VAL A 339 -8.99 -14.44 -4.01
C VAL A 339 -7.60 -13.96 -4.42
N ALA A 340 -6.88 -13.24 -3.55
CA ALA A 340 -5.51 -12.81 -3.79
C ALA A 340 -4.57 -14.02 -4.00
N LEU A 341 -4.75 -15.07 -3.20
CA LEU A 341 -4.04 -16.34 -3.37
C LEU A 341 -4.39 -16.99 -4.74
N ALA A 342 -5.67 -17.06 -5.11
CA ALA A 342 -6.11 -17.58 -6.39
C ALA A 342 -5.48 -16.83 -7.57
N ALA A 343 -5.43 -15.49 -7.49
CA ALA A 343 -4.78 -14.64 -8.48
C ALA A 343 -3.26 -14.86 -8.56
N ALA A 344 -2.59 -15.13 -7.44
CA ALA A 344 -1.18 -15.48 -7.43
C ALA A 344 -0.92 -16.87 -8.05
N LEU A 345 -1.77 -17.86 -7.73
CA LEU A 345 -1.69 -19.22 -8.24
C LEU A 345 -2.00 -19.32 -9.74
N SER A 346 -2.78 -18.41 -10.29
CA SER A 346 -3.18 -18.41 -11.70
C SER A 346 -1.97 -18.38 -12.64
N ARG A 347 -0.86 -17.75 -12.23
CA ARG A 347 0.38 -17.66 -13.02
C ARG A 347 1.23 -18.91 -12.99
N SER A 348 0.91 -19.91 -12.15
CA SER A 348 1.66 -21.18 -12.02
C SER A 348 3.17 -20.98 -11.83
N THR A 349 3.55 -20.02 -10.99
CA THR A 349 4.95 -19.64 -10.80
C THR A 349 5.73 -20.64 -9.96
N PRO A 350 7.03 -20.89 -10.26
CA PRO A 350 7.87 -21.80 -9.48
C PRO A 350 8.19 -21.29 -8.07
N LEU A 351 7.94 -20.01 -7.77
CA LEU A 351 8.11 -19.40 -6.46
C LEU A 351 6.80 -18.71 -6.04
N LEU A 352 6.37 -18.97 -4.82
CA LEU A 352 5.26 -18.28 -4.17
C LEU A 352 5.75 -17.62 -2.89
N VAL A 353 5.52 -16.33 -2.75
CA VAL A 353 5.85 -15.54 -1.57
C VAL A 353 4.55 -15.01 -0.98
N LEU A 354 4.26 -15.34 0.27
CA LEU A 354 3.07 -14.91 0.99
C LEU A 354 3.48 -14.06 2.18
N ASP A 355 3.07 -12.81 2.19
CA ASP A 355 3.38 -11.85 3.26
C ASP A 355 2.13 -11.70 4.15
N GLU A 356 2.11 -12.42 5.29
CA GLU A 356 1.00 -12.48 6.26
C GLU A 356 -0.39 -12.76 5.62
N ALA A 357 -0.39 -13.45 4.48
CA ALA A 357 -1.56 -13.66 3.65
C ALA A 357 -2.60 -14.64 4.24
N ALA A 358 -2.35 -15.23 5.39
CA ALA A 358 -3.27 -16.11 6.10
C ALA A 358 -3.76 -15.53 7.44
N SER A 359 -3.36 -14.30 7.78
CA SER A 359 -3.62 -13.69 9.08
C SER A 359 -5.10 -13.44 9.39
N GLU A 360 -5.95 -13.25 8.37
CA GLU A 360 -7.39 -13.01 8.50
C GLU A 360 -8.24 -14.29 8.32
N LEU A 361 -7.57 -15.43 8.11
CA LEU A 361 -8.22 -16.73 7.98
C LEU A 361 -8.41 -17.36 9.38
N ASP A 362 -9.54 -18.03 9.57
CA ASP A 362 -9.71 -18.93 10.71
C ASP A 362 -8.80 -20.16 10.60
N SER A 363 -8.68 -20.94 11.68
CA SER A 363 -7.76 -22.07 11.75
C SER A 363 -8.05 -23.15 10.69
N ALA A 364 -9.33 -23.40 10.36
CA ALA A 364 -9.70 -24.37 9.36
C ALA A 364 -9.29 -23.90 7.96
N ALA A 365 -9.62 -22.65 7.60
CA ALA A 365 -9.26 -22.05 6.32
C ALA A 365 -7.75 -21.91 6.14
N ARG A 366 -7.02 -21.56 7.21
CA ARG A 366 -5.56 -21.46 7.22
C ARG A 366 -4.90 -22.79 6.94
N ARG A 367 -5.36 -23.86 7.60
CA ARG A 367 -4.86 -25.24 7.36
C ARG A 367 -5.10 -25.70 5.92
N GLU A 368 -6.24 -25.37 5.32
CA GLU A 368 -6.50 -25.65 3.89
C GLU A 368 -5.49 -24.96 3.00
N VAL A 369 -5.21 -23.68 3.23
CA VAL A 369 -4.21 -22.91 2.48
C VAL A 369 -2.82 -23.53 2.62
N TYR A 370 -2.38 -23.87 3.85
CA TYR A 370 -1.07 -24.47 4.06
C TYR A 370 -0.97 -25.87 3.43
N THR A 371 -2.05 -26.64 3.43
CA THR A 371 -2.11 -27.93 2.74
C THR A 371 -1.92 -27.73 1.23
N LEU A 372 -2.62 -26.80 0.62
CA LEU A 372 -2.47 -26.44 -0.80
C LEU A 372 -1.03 -26.01 -1.12
N LEU A 373 -0.45 -25.12 -0.32
CA LEU A 373 0.94 -24.67 -0.48
C LEU A 373 1.93 -25.84 -0.36
N SER A 374 1.69 -26.78 0.55
CA SER A 374 2.51 -27.99 0.71
C SER A 374 2.41 -28.92 -0.50
N GLU A 375 1.24 -29.04 -1.12
CA GLU A 375 1.08 -29.79 -2.37
C GLU A 375 1.84 -29.14 -3.55
N LEU A 376 1.77 -27.82 -3.66
CA LEU A 376 2.54 -27.07 -4.66
C LEU A 376 4.05 -27.25 -4.45
N ARG A 377 4.52 -27.22 -3.20
CA ARG A 377 5.91 -27.54 -2.86
C ARG A 377 6.30 -28.94 -3.32
N LYS A 378 5.46 -29.96 -3.08
CA LYS A 378 5.70 -31.33 -3.54
C LYS A 378 5.75 -31.44 -5.07
N LYS A 379 5.07 -30.57 -5.79
CA LYS A 379 5.13 -30.42 -7.26
C LYS A 379 6.39 -29.63 -7.71
N GLY A 380 7.24 -29.20 -6.79
CA GLY A 380 8.53 -28.54 -7.09
C GLY A 380 8.51 -27.01 -6.95
N ALA A 381 7.44 -26.38 -6.51
CA ALA A 381 7.44 -24.95 -6.23
C ALA A 381 8.22 -24.65 -4.94
N ALA A 382 8.89 -23.50 -4.89
CA ALA A 382 9.39 -22.92 -3.65
C ALA A 382 8.28 -22.09 -3.00
N VAL A 383 8.07 -22.25 -1.71
CA VAL A 383 7.10 -21.47 -0.93
C VAL A 383 7.84 -20.69 0.15
N VAL A 384 7.61 -19.39 0.20
CA VAL A 384 8.13 -18.52 1.28
C VAL A 384 6.94 -17.87 1.96
N LEU A 385 6.71 -18.23 3.19
CA LEU A 385 5.59 -17.77 4.00
C LEU A 385 6.13 -16.87 5.12
N ILE A 386 5.77 -15.60 5.10
CA ILE A 386 5.97 -14.69 6.23
C ILE A 386 4.77 -14.88 7.15
N GLU A 387 5.02 -15.47 8.30
CA GLU A 387 3.98 -15.77 9.27
C GLU A 387 4.59 -15.90 10.67
N HIS A 388 3.77 -15.75 11.68
CA HIS A 388 4.17 -16.13 13.02
C HIS A 388 4.28 -17.66 13.13
N MET A 389 5.38 -18.13 13.73
CA MET A 389 5.55 -19.57 13.93
C MET A 389 4.52 -20.06 14.94
N THR A 390 3.65 -20.95 14.51
CA THR A 390 2.64 -21.62 15.32
C THR A 390 2.80 -23.12 15.15
N ALA A 391 2.19 -23.91 16.04
CA ALA A 391 2.16 -25.37 15.89
C ALA A 391 1.57 -25.80 14.52
N GLU A 392 0.67 -24.99 13.95
CA GLU A 392 0.11 -25.25 12.61
C GLU A 392 1.15 -25.06 11.51
N THR A 393 1.91 -23.95 11.51
CA THR A 393 2.93 -23.69 10.49
C THR A 393 4.11 -24.63 10.59
N LEU A 394 4.45 -25.04 11.82
CA LEU A 394 5.56 -25.96 12.10
C LEU A 394 5.42 -27.28 11.31
N GLY A 395 4.22 -27.84 11.23
CA GLY A 395 3.95 -29.10 10.52
C GLY A 395 4.13 -29.04 8.98
N PHE A 396 4.19 -27.86 8.40
CA PHE A 396 4.35 -27.64 6.95
C PHE A 396 5.73 -27.15 6.54
N ALA A 397 6.43 -26.44 7.44
CA ALA A 397 7.73 -25.85 7.18
C ALA A 397 8.82 -26.89 6.98
N THR A 398 9.70 -26.68 6.00
CA THR A 398 10.94 -27.45 5.83
C THR A 398 12.15 -26.68 6.34
N ARG A 399 12.01 -25.36 6.51
CA ARG A 399 13.08 -24.46 6.95
C ARG A 399 12.47 -23.22 7.57
N MET A 400 13.12 -22.70 8.59
CA MET A 400 12.75 -21.48 9.27
C MET A 400 13.87 -20.44 9.17
N ILE A 401 13.48 -19.20 8.90
CA ILE A 401 14.37 -18.04 8.93
C ILE A 401 13.81 -17.03 9.92
N THR A 402 14.60 -16.62 10.91
CA THR A 402 14.20 -15.58 11.86
C THR A 402 14.93 -14.28 11.57
N LEU A 403 14.16 -13.19 11.41
CA LEU A 403 14.66 -11.84 11.19
C LEU A 403 14.55 -11.01 12.48
N ARG A 404 15.65 -10.31 12.86
CA ARG A 404 15.64 -9.26 13.89
C ARG A 404 16.44 -8.05 13.43
N GLU A 405 15.88 -6.87 13.55
CA GLU A 405 16.52 -5.60 13.17
C GLU A 405 17.12 -5.62 11.74
N GLY A 406 16.40 -6.20 10.80
CA GLY A 406 16.82 -6.30 9.40
C GLY A 406 17.89 -7.36 9.11
N LYS A 407 18.24 -8.23 10.06
CA LYS A 407 19.26 -9.27 9.89
C LYS A 407 18.68 -10.66 10.11
N ILE A 408 19.22 -11.65 9.40
CA ILE A 408 18.94 -13.06 9.70
C ILE A 408 19.71 -13.42 10.99
N VAL A 409 18.98 -13.85 12.02
CA VAL A 409 19.56 -14.33 13.28
C VAL A 409 19.47 -15.83 13.42
N TYR A 410 18.59 -16.47 12.67
CA TYR A 410 18.48 -17.92 12.56
C TYR A 410 18.12 -18.33 11.13
N ASP A 411 18.66 -19.44 10.68
CA ASP A 411 18.37 -20.06 9.38
C ASP A 411 18.66 -21.57 9.52
N GLY A 412 17.61 -22.38 9.63
CA GLY A 412 17.75 -23.81 9.93
C GLY A 412 16.42 -24.58 9.98
N GLU A 413 16.45 -25.71 10.70
CA GLU A 413 15.25 -26.54 10.89
C GLU A 413 14.18 -25.80 11.69
N PRO A 414 12.89 -25.98 11.37
CA PRO A 414 11.80 -25.35 12.08
C PRO A 414 11.74 -25.81 13.55
N PHE A 415 11.54 -24.89 14.47
CA PHE A 415 11.25 -25.17 15.88
C PHE A 415 10.16 -24.24 16.40
N ASP A 416 9.48 -24.65 17.45
CA ASP A 416 8.46 -23.83 18.10
C ASP A 416 9.14 -22.73 18.94
N GLU A 417 8.96 -21.47 18.52
CA GLU A 417 9.53 -20.29 19.20
C GLU A 417 8.58 -19.77 20.31
N HIS A 418 7.63 -20.61 20.78
CA HIS A 418 6.73 -20.21 21.85
C HIS A 418 7.53 -19.86 23.10
N ASP A 419 7.69 -18.59 23.35
CA ASP A 419 8.13 -18.08 24.63
C ASP A 419 6.95 -18.21 25.62
N GLU A 420 6.87 -19.36 26.33
CA GLU A 420 5.85 -19.60 27.35
C GLU A 420 5.80 -18.47 28.39
N ASN A 421 6.91 -17.74 28.56
CA ASN A 421 7.01 -16.60 29.48
C ASN A 421 6.30 -15.34 28.99
N LEU A 422 6.03 -15.19 27.67
CA LEU A 422 5.25 -14.08 27.13
C LEU A 422 3.75 -14.19 27.47
N PHE A 423 3.29 -15.34 27.94
CA PHE A 423 1.89 -15.62 28.22
C PHE A 423 1.60 -15.87 29.69
N ILE A 424 2.33 -15.21 30.61
CA ILE A 424 2.03 -15.27 32.02
C ILE A 424 0.61 -14.77 32.28
N PRO A 425 -0.24 -15.53 32.99
CA PRO A 425 -1.57 -15.05 33.36
C PRO A 425 -1.45 -13.73 34.12
N LEU A 426 -2.16 -12.71 33.67
CA LEU A 426 -2.17 -11.42 34.34
C LEU A 426 -3.08 -11.53 35.59
N GLU A 427 -2.65 -10.91 36.68
CA GLU A 427 -3.44 -10.89 37.93
C GLU A 427 -4.79 -10.22 37.68
N ARG A 428 -5.88 -10.83 38.14
CA ARG A 428 -7.25 -10.35 37.98
C ARG A 428 -7.86 -10.17 39.36
N GLU A 429 -8.42 -9.00 39.60
CA GLU A 429 -9.23 -8.71 40.76
C GLU A 429 -10.66 -9.27 40.58
N GLY A 430 -11.40 -9.46 41.67
CA GLY A 430 -12.74 -10.08 41.64
C GLY A 430 -13.73 -9.32 40.72
N SER A 431 -14.67 -10.07 40.12
CA SER A 431 -15.69 -9.53 39.23
C SER A 431 -16.98 -9.17 39.97
N SER A 432 -17.77 -8.23 39.41
CA SER A 432 -19.14 -7.91 39.87
C SER A 432 -20.13 -8.96 39.35
N LYS A 433 -21.23 -9.16 40.07
CA LYS A 433 -22.38 -9.94 39.58
C LYS A 433 -23.44 -9.08 38.86
N GLU A 434 -23.15 -7.81 38.61
CA GLU A 434 -24.07 -6.88 37.95
C GLU A 434 -23.97 -7.03 36.43
N VAL A 435 -25.11 -7.32 35.77
CA VAL A 435 -25.18 -7.34 34.29
C VAL A 435 -25.19 -5.90 33.78
N ILE A 436 -24.19 -5.57 32.94
CA ILE A 436 -24.11 -4.22 32.36
C ILE A 436 -24.67 -4.18 30.93
N LEU A 437 -24.50 -5.26 30.16
CA LEU A 437 -24.97 -5.37 28.78
C LEU A 437 -25.47 -6.78 28.53
N GLU A 438 -26.62 -6.93 27.88
CA GLU A 438 -27.19 -8.23 27.56
C GLU A 438 -27.93 -8.21 26.22
N ALA A 439 -27.97 -9.34 25.55
CA ALA A 439 -28.83 -9.61 24.43
C ALA A 439 -29.78 -10.76 24.82
N GLU A 440 -31.06 -10.56 24.60
CA GLU A 440 -32.12 -11.51 24.92
C GLU A 440 -32.81 -11.99 23.65
N ASN A 441 -32.57 -13.25 23.28
CA ASN A 441 -33.23 -13.94 22.16
C ASN A 441 -33.20 -13.16 20.84
N ILE A 442 -32.06 -12.51 20.53
CA ILE A 442 -31.94 -11.69 19.34
C ILE A 442 -31.76 -12.53 18.08
N SER A 443 -32.50 -12.16 17.03
CA SER A 443 -32.32 -12.75 15.68
C SER A 443 -32.14 -11.63 14.65
N HIS A 444 -31.33 -11.91 13.59
CA HIS A 444 -31.12 -10.96 12.50
C HIS A 444 -30.82 -11.68 11.18
N THR A 445 -31.43 -11.20 10.10
CA THR A 445 -31.33 -11.81 8.76
C THR A 445 -30.84 -10.80 7.72
N PHE A 446 -29.82 -11.16 6.96
CA PHE A 446 -29.35 -10.40 5.80
C PHE A 446 -29.70 -11.14 4.52
N GLY A 447 -30.51 -10.54 3.64
CA GLY A 447 -30.77 -11.11 2.30
C GLY A 447 -31.29 -12.57 2.31
N GLY A 448 -32.01 -12.97 3.35
CA GLY A 448 -32.52 -14.33 3.51
C GLY A 448 -31.59 -15.29 4.27
N VAL A 449 -30.40 -14.86 4.63
CA VAL A 449 -29.46 -15.64 5.47
C VAL A 449 -29.57 -15.19 6.91
N LYS A 450 -29.94 -16.09 7.83
CA LYS A 450 -29.95 -15.83 9.26
C LYS A 450 -28.52 -15.70 9.77
N ALA A 451 -28.13 -14.49 10.18
CA ALA A 451 -26.82 -14.22 10.77
C ALA A 451 -26.80 -14.42 12.29
N LEU A 452 -27.96 -14.19 12.96
CA LEU A 452 -28.21 -14.52 14.37
C LEU A 452 -29.56 -15.23 14.47
N ASP A 453 -29.65 -16.25 15.30
CA ASP A 453 -30.84 -17.06 15.51
C ASP A 453 -31.07 -17.35 16.99
N GLY A 454 -31.84 -16.46 17.68
CA GLY A 454 -32.21 -16.63 19.08
C GLY A 454 -31.05 -16.49 20.06
N VAL A 455 -30.07 -15.65 19.78
CA VAL A 455 -28.87 -15.46 20.62
C VAL A 455 -29.22 -14.77 21.91
N SER A 456 -28.78 -15.41 23.03
CA SER A 456 -28.86 -14.81 24.38
C SER A 456 -27.51 -14.86 25.04
N VAL A 457 -26.96 -13.69 25.42
CA VAL A 457 -25.66 -13.54 26.09
C VAL A 457 -25.72 -12.39 27.10
N SER A 458 -24.97 -12.53 28.20
CA SER A 458 -24.95 -11.53 29.28
C SER A 458 -23.51 -11.20 29.66
N PHE A 459 -23.21 -9.91 29.80
CA PHE A 459 -21.87 -9.41 30.12
C PHE A 459 -21.87 -8.74 31.50
N MET A 460 -20.99 -9.21 32.37
CA MET A 460 -20.89 -8.72 33.73
C MET A 460 -19.97 -7.51 33.80
N LYS A 461 -20.30 -6.57 34.67
CA LYS A 461 -19.47 -5.38 34.90
C LYS A 461 -18.11 -5.74 35.46
N GLY A 462 -17.05 -5.18 34.86
CA GLY A 462 -15.67 -5.42 35.30
C GLY A 462 -15.11 -6.79 34.91
N GLU A 463 -15.68 -7.47 33.90
CA GLU A 463 -15.17 -8.71 33.34
C GLU A 463 -14.60 -8.53 31.94
N ILE A 464 -13.70 -9.42 31.54
CA ILE A 464 -13.34 -9.65 30.14
C ILE A 464 -14.17 -10.85 29.68
N SER A 465 -15.10 -10.63 28.75
CA SER A 465 -15.85 -11.70 28.11
C SER A 465 -15.35 -11.90 26.67
N ALA A 466 -15.06 -13.15 26.29
CA ALA A 466 -14.67 -13.48 24.94
C ALA A 466 -15.82 -14.11 24.15
N ILE A 467 -15.97 -13.71 22.90
CA ILE A 467 -16.86 -14.33 21.91
C ILE A 467 -15.97 -15.03 20.89
N VAL A 468 -15.98 -16.35 20.87
CA VAL A 468 -15.14 -17.16 19.97
C VAL A 468 -15.99 -17.89 18.93
N GLY A 469 -15.44 -18.19 17.78
CA GLY A 469 -16.10 -18.95 16.71
C GLY A 469 -15.43 -18.74 15.36
N GLU A 470 -15.79 -19.57 14.37
CA GLU A 470 -15.26 -19.48 13.01
C GLU A 470 -15.76 -18.23 12.28
N ASN A 471 -15.13 -17.91 11.15
CA ASN A 471 -15.57 -16.81 10.31
C ASN A 471 -16.97 -17.11 9.75
N GLY A 472 -17.87 -16.11 9.80
CA GLY A 472 -19.26 -16.27 9.40
C GLY A 472 -20.20 -16.81 10.48
N SER A 473 -19.73 -17.11 11.70
CA SER A 473 -20.59 -17.58 12.80
C SER A 473 -21.54 -16.52 13.39
N GLY A 474 -21.42 -15.25 12.98
CA GLY A 474 -22.28 -14.16 13.44
C GLY A 474 -21.64 -13.21 14.48
N LYS A 475 -20.38 -13.38 14.88
CA LYS A 475 -19.69 -12.57 15.91
C LYS A 475 -19.76 -11.07 15.66
N THR A 476 -19.33 -10.62 14.49
CA THR A 476 -19.37 -9.19 14.13
C THR A 476 -20.81 -8.65 14.05
N THR A 477 -21.78 -9.48 13.67
CA THR A 477 -23.19 -9.12 13.67
C THR A 477 -23.68 -8.91 15.09
N LEU A 478 -23.40 -9.85 16.00
CA LEU A 478 -23.72 -9.74 17.42
C LEU A 478 -23.10 -8.46 18.02
N MET A 479 -21.83 -8.24 17.80
CA MET A 479 -21.12 -7.04 18.26
C MET A 479 -21.81 -5.74 17.80
N LYS A 480 -22.25 -5.68 16.53
CA LYS A 480 -22.96 -4.50 15.99
C LYS A 480 -24.36 -4.28 16.61
N HIS A 481 -24.99 -5.32 17.12
CA HIS A 481 -26.22 -5.20 17.90
C HIS A 481 -25.93 -4.66 19.30
N LEU A 482 -24.87 -5.18 19.96
CA LEU A 482 -24.49 -4.79 21.32
C LEU A 482 -24.09 -3.30 21.44
N ASN A 483 -23.60 -2.69 20.37
CA ASN A 483 -23.26 -1.26 20.34
C ASN A 483 -24.34 -0.38 19.65
N GLY A 484 -25.47 -0.97 19.26
CA GLY A 484 -26.59 -0.27 18.64
C GLY A 484 -26.41 0.16 17.19
N LEU A 485 -25.33 -0.29 16.49
CA LEU A 485 -25.16 -0.04 15.04
C LEU A 485 -26.13 -0.86 14.18
N LEU A 486 -26.59 -2.00 14.69
CA LEU A 486 -27.69 -2.77 14.10
C LEU A 486 -28.83 -2.91 15.10
N ARG A 487 -30.05 -3.07 14.59
CA ARG A 487 -31.24 -3.39 15.39
C ARG A 487 -31.64 -4.82 15.08
N PRO A 488 -31.99 -5.66 16.07
CA PRO A 488 -32.42 -7.04 15.82
C PRO A 488 -33.80 -7.07 15.17
N ASP A 489 -34.05 -8.11 14.36
CA ASP A 489 -35.37 -8.36 13.78
C ASP A 489 -36.36 -8.83 14.87
N SER A 490 -35.85 -9.52 15.91
CA SER A 490 -36.59 -9.95 17.10
C SER A 490 -35.66 -10.06 18.30
N GLY A 491 -36.23 -10.03 19.51
CA GLY A 491 -35.47 -9.97 20.76
C GLY A 491 -35.13 -8.53 21.16
N ALA A 492 -34.32 -8.38 22.20
CA ALA A 492 -33.92 -7.08 22.71
C ALA A 492 -32.44 -7.07 23.14
N VAL A 493 -31.79 -5.90 23.04
CA VAL A 493 -30.48 -5.64 23.65
C VAL A 493 -30.68 -4.60 24.75
N ARG A 494 -30.17 -4.91 25.95
CA ARG A 494 -30.30 -4.02 27.11
C ARG A 494 -28.91 -3.54 27.58
N LEU A 495 -28.83 -2.23 27.82
CA LEU A 495 -27.67 -1.59 28.44
C LEU A 495 -28.11 -1.06 29.81
N LYS A 496 -27.49 -1.58 30.89
CA LYS A 496 -27.88 -1.23 32.28
C LYS A 496 -29.39 -1.44 32.53
N GLY A 497 -29.93 -2.52 31.98
CA GLY A 497 -31.36 -2.88 32.08
C GLY A 497 -32.33 -2.10 31.17
N ALA A 498 -31.86 -1.07 30.48
CA ALA A 498 -32.70 -0.29 29.55
C ALA A 498 -32.50 -0.82 28.09
N ASP A 499 -33.62 -0.98 27.37
CA ASP A 499 -33.60 -1.38 25.96
C ASP A 499 -32.92 -0.30 25.09
N ILE A 500 -31.88 -0.69 24.35
CA ILE A 500 -31.16 0.25 23.47
C ILE A 500 -31.90 0.53 22.15
N ALA A 501 -32.98 -0.19 21.84
CA ALA A 501 -33.72 0.02 20.59
C ALA A 501 -34.26 1.45 20.47
N GLU A 502 -34.62 2.07 21.59
CA GLU A 502 -35.15 3.44 21.67
C GLU A 502 -34.07 4.51 21.86
N MET A 503 -32.79 4.09 22.09
CA MET A 503 -31.68 5.01 22.35
C MET A 503 -31.02 5.47 21.05
N PRO A 504 -30.71 6.77 20.92
CA PRO A 504 -29.79 7.23 19.85
C PRO A 504 -28.42 6.57 19.96
N VAL A 505 -27.84 6.18 18.83
CA VAL A 505 -26.49 5.55 18.81
C VAL A 505 -25.44 6.44 19.50
N ALA A 506 -25.55 7.77 19.39
CA ALA A 506 -24.65 8.71 20.04
C ALA A 506 -24.69 8.63 21.58
N ASP A 507 -25.84 8.27 22.16
CA ASP A 507 -25.97 8.09 23.62
C ASP A 507 -25.44 6.72 24.06
N ILE A 508 -25.66 5.67 23.28
CA ILE A 508 -25.05 4.36 23.50
C ILE A 508 -23.53 4.49 23.46
N ALA A 509 -22.99 5.24 22.49
CA ALA A 509 -21.55 5.44 22.30
C ALA A 509 -20.87 6.14 23.48
N LYS A 510 -21.59 6.86 24.34
CA LYS A 510 -21.06 7.42 25.60
C LYS A 510 -20.71 6.34 26.63
N THR A 511 -21.36 5.18 26.55
CA THR A 511 -21.15 4.07 27.48
C THR A 511 -20.41 2.89 26.85
N VAL A 512 -20.67 2.63 25.56
CA VAL A 512 -20.13 1.49 24.82
C VAL A 512 -19.17 1.97 23.73
N GLY A 513 -17.88 1.72 23.91
CA GLY A 513 -16.81 1.98 22.93
C GLY A 513 -16.62 0.79 22.02
N LEU A 514 -16.18 1.04 20.80
CA LEU A 514 -15.91 0.02 19.79
C LEU A 514 -14.56 0.23 19.14
N VAL A 515 -13.76 -0.82 19.08
CA VAL A 515 -12.53 -0.90 18.28
C VAL A 515 -12.74 -1.95 17.19
N PHE A 516 -12.64 -1.52 15.93
CA PHE A 516 -12.80 -2.41 14.78
C PHE A 516 -11.56 -3.27 14.54
N GLN A 517 -11.73 -4.41 13.89
CA GLN A 517 -10.66 -5.32 13.47
C GLN A 517 -9.58 -4.62 12.64
N ASN A 518 -9.99 -3.77 11.70
CA ASN A 518 -9.07 -2.94 10.93
C ASN A 518 -9.04 -1.52 11.50
N PRO A 519 -7.95 -1.10 12.17
CA PRO A 519 -7.86 0.25 12.74
C PRO A 519 -7.92 1.36 11.69
N ASP A 520 -7.55 1.08 10.42
CA ASP A 520 -7.60 2.07 9.34
C ASP A 520 -9.02 2.54 9.01
N THR A 521 -10.05 1.75 9.37
CA THR A 521 -11.45 2.14 9.18
C THR A 521 -11.93 3.19 10.19
N MET A 522 -11.21 3.39 11.28
CA MET A 522 -11.58 4.34 12.33
C MET A 522 -10.57 5.50 12.50
N LEU A 523 -9.36 5.38 11.96
CA LEU A 523 -8.31 6.40 12.07
C LEU A 523 -8.29 7.29 10.81
N PHE A 524 -8.67 8.57 10.96
CA PHE A 524 -8.83 9.50 9.84
C PHE A 524 -8.15 10.87 10.05
N ALA A 525 -7.76 11.21 11.29
CA ALA A 525 -7.15 12.50 11.58
C ALA A 525 -5.69 12.60 11.09
N GLY A 526 -5.20 13.82 10.94
CA GLY A 526 -3.83 14.07 10.46
C GLY A 526 -2.72 13.77 11.46
N THR A 527 -3.03 13.63 12.76
CA THR A 527 -2.08 13.29 13.83
C THR A 527 -2.74 12.42 14.89
N CYS A 528 -1.94 11.62 15.62
CA CYS A 528 -2.42 10.76 16.71
C CYS A 528 -3.13 11.57 17.81
N GLU A 529 -2.60 12.73 18.16
CA GLU A 529 -3.22 13.66 19.12
C GLU A 529 -4.63 14.09 18.67
N LYS A 530 -4.79 14.48 17.40
CA LYS A 530 -6.09 14.90 16.86
C LYS A 530 -7.10 13.77 16.81
N GLU A 531 -6.65 12.55 16.59
CA GLU A 531 -7.50 11.35 16.62
C GLU A 531 -8.10 11.16 18.01
N ILE A 532 -7.28 11.21 19.05
CA ILE A 532 -7.71 11.07 20.45
C ILE A 532 -8.64 12.24 20.84
N LEU A 533 -8.26 13.47 20.51
CA LEU A 533 -9.06 14.66 20.80
C LEU A 533 -10.44 14.64 20.13
N PHE A 534 -10.55 14.03 18.95
CA PHE A 534 -11.83 13.85 18.26
C PHE A 534 -12.78 12.99 19.10
N GLY A 535 -12.31 11.87 19.63
CA GLY A 535 -13.08 11.00 20.52
C GLY A 535 -13.56 11.76 21.78
N ILE A 536 -12.61 12.39 22.48
CA ILE A 536 -12.89 13.15 23.70
C ILE A 536 -13.92 14.27 23.47
N LYS A 537 -13.82 14.99 22.36
CA LYS A 537 -14.74 16.08 22.02
C LYS A 537 -16.17 15.60 21.81
N ASN A 538 -16.38 14.43 21.22
CA ASN A 538 -17.69 13.95 20.83
C ASN A 538 -18.36 13.05 21.89
N VAL A 539 -17.57 12.29 22.63
CA VAL A 539 -18.05 11.31 23.61
C VAL A 539 -17.86 11.80 25.05
N GLY A 540 -16.86 12.64 25.25
CA GLY A 540 -16.36 13.03 26.57
C GLY A 540 -15.13 12.22 26.96
N GLY A 541 -14.46 12.64 28.03
CA GLY A 541 -13.27 12.00 28.56
C GLY A 541 -12.44 12.96 29.38
N SER A 542 -11.53 12.43 30.19
CA SER A 542 -10.71 13.23 31.10
C SER A 542 -9.20 13.00 30.89
N MET A 543 -8.82 12.03 30.10
CA MET A 543 -7.42 11.68 29.83
C MET A 543 -6.86 12.60 28.73
N THR A 544 -5.64 13.10 28.92
CA THR A 544 -4.95 13.84 27.87
C THR A 544 -4.46 12.92 26.76
N PRO A 545 -4.26 13.42 25.53
CA PRO A 545 -3.69 12.61 24.45
C PRO A 545 -2.33 12.01 24.80
N GLU A 546 -1.48 12.74 25.52
CA GLU A 546 -0.17 12.28 25.96
C GLU A 546 -0.28 11.11 26.94
N GLU A 547 -1.20 11.18 27.91
CA GLU A 547 -1.47 10.10 28.87
C GLU A 547 -2.00 8.86 28.15
N ALA A 548 -2.94 9.02 27.22
CA ALA A 548 -3.51 7.93 26.45
C ALA A 548 -2.46 7.23 25.58
N LEU A 549 -1.61 8.00 24.90
CA LEU A 549 -0.51 7.47 24.09
C LEU A 549 0.55 6.77 24.96
N ALA A 550 0.86 7.32 26.13
CA ALA A 550 1.80 6.70 27.07
C ALA A 550 1.30 5.36 27.58
N ALA A 551 -0.01 5.25 27.90
CA ALA A 551 -0.63 4.03 28.41
C ALA A 551 -0.53 2.86 27.41
N VAL A 552 -0.48 3.12 26.12
CA VAL A 552 -0.34 2.10 25.05
C VAL A 552 1.07 2.00 24.49
N GLY A 553 2.05 2.68 25.10
CA GLY A 553 3.46 2.62 24.67
C GLY A 553 3.77 3.42 23.40
N LEU A 554 2.97 4.44 23.07
CA LEU A 554 3.17 5.34 21.93
C LEU A 554 3.67 6.74 22.34
N SER A 555 4.37 6.85 23.46
CA SER A 555 4.96 8.12 23.91
C SER A 555 5.78 8.79 22.81
N GLY A 556 5.63 10.12 22.67
CA GLY A 556 6.37 10.92 21.67
C GLY A 556 5.80 10.85 20.25
N LYS A 557 4.69 10.12 20.00
CA LYS A 557 4.06 10.01 18.68
C LYS A 557 2.83 10.90 18.49
N ALA A 558 2.56 11.84 19.38
CA ALA A 558 1.41 12.73 19.33
C ALA A 558 1.22 13.45 17.99
N HIS A 559 2.30 13.93 17.39
CA HIS A 559 2.28 14.68 16.13
C HIS A 559 2.51 13.80 14.87
N VAL A 560 2.68 12.49 15.04
CA VAL A 560 2.85 11.55 13.92
C VAL A 560 1.50 11.32 13.23
N ASN A 561 1.50 11.24 11.90
CA ASN A 561 0.31 10.85 11.16
C ASN A 561 0.04 9.35 11.40
N PRO A 562 -1.21 8.95 11.75
CA PRO A 562 -1.55 7.54 11.96
C PRO A 562 -1.15 6.59 10.83
N ARG A 563 -1.19 7.05 9.58
CA ARG A 563 -0.79 6.27 8.40
C ARG A 563 0.70 5.95 8.33
N HIS A 564 1.54 6.63 9.12
CA HIS A 564 2.98 6.36 9.22
C HIS A 564 3.33 5.38 10.35
N LEU A 565 2.33 4.96 11.11
CA LEU A 565 2.47 3.95 12.16
C LEU A 565 2.45 2.54 11.57
N SER A 566 3.10 1.58 12.23
CA SER A 566 2.92 0.16 11.94
C SER A 566 1.47 -0.29 12.22
N ARG A 567 1.07 -1.46 11.74
CA ARG A 567 -0.28 -2.01 12.02
C ARG A 567 -0.51 -2.13 13.53
N GLY A 568 0.45 -2.70 14.27
CA GLY A 568 0.37 -2.83 15.73
C GLY A 568 0.30 -1.48 16.44
N GLU A 569 1.03 -0.48 15.98
CA GLU A 569 0.96 0.86 16.53
C GLU A 569 -0.39 1.54 16.25
N ARG A 570 -0.99 1.32 15.07
CA ARG A 570 -2.35 1.79 14.76
C ARG A 570 -3.39 1.12 15.64
N GLN A 571 -3.26 -0.19 15.91
CA GLN A 571 -4.13 -0.90 16.85
C GLN A 571 -4.03 -0.32 18.26
N LYS A 572 -2.82 -0.06 18.74
CA LYS A 572 -2.58 0.62 20.01
C LYS A 572 -3.16 2.03 20.04
N LEU A 573 -3.07 2.79 18.94
CA LEU A 573 -3.68 4.11 18.84
C LEU A 573 -5.22 4.03 18.91
N ALA A 574 -5.85 3.08 18.22
CA ALA A 574 -7.28 2.84 18.28
C ALA A 574 -7.73 2.54 19.72
N LEU A 575 -6.96 1.72 20.45
CA LEU A 575 -7.19 1.45 21.86
C LEU A 575 -7.04 2.72 22.72
N ALA A 576 -6.00 3.55 22.47
CA ALA A 576 -5.79 4.82 23.15
C ALA A 576 -6.99 5.79 22.97
N CYS A 577 -7.57 5.83 21.77
CA CYS A 577 -8.77 6.66 21.51
C CYS A 577 -9.95 6.24 22.38
N VAL A 578 -10.20 4.95 22.53
CA VAL A 578 -11.30 4.44 23.37
C VAL A 578 -10.97 4.59 24.87
N MET A 579 -9.73 4.41 25.29
CA MET A 579 -9.30 4.66 26.67
C MET A 579 -9.52 6.12 27.07
N ALA A 580 -9.19 7.05 26.20
CA ALA A 580 -9.29 8.48 26.46
C ALA A 580 -10.75 8.97 26.64
N THR A 581 -11.71 8.28 26.01
CA THR A 581 -13.14 8.59 26.11
C THR A 581 -13.81 8.03 27.37
N ASN A 582 -13.13 7.20 28.14
CA ASN A 582 -13.53 6.66 29.44
C ASN A 582 -14.87 5.89 29.46
N GLN A 583 -15.23 5.21 28.37
CA GLN A 583 -16.45 4.39 28.29
C GLN A 583 -16.41 3.22 29.29
N GLU A 584 -17.59 2.77 29.74
CA GLU A 584 -17.68 1.69 30.73
C GLU A 584 -17.57 0.30 30.12
N VAL A 585 -18.06 0.14 28.89
CA VAL A 585 -17.99 -1.11 28.11
C VAL A 585 -17.15 -0.85 26.87
N ILE A 586 -16.23 -1.74 26.59
CA ILE A 586 -15.36 -1.67 25.41
C ILE A 586 -15.49 -2.96 24.64
N ILE A 587 -15.93 -2.86 23.40
CA ILE A 587 -16.03 -3.98 22.47
C ILE A 587 -14.83 -3.93 21.54
N MET A 588 -14.12 -5.03 21.41
CA MET A 588 -12.93 -5.15 20.54
C MET A 588 -13.14 -6.29 19.56
N ASP A 589 -13.10 -5.96 18.29
CA ASP A 589 -13.15 -6.97 17.20
C ASP A 589 -11.74 -7.36 16.82
N GLU A 590 -11.36 -8.61 17.12
CA GLU A 590 -10.07 -9.23 16.79
C GLU A 590 -8.84 -8.39 17.23
N PRO A 591 -8.69 -8.06 18.53
CA PRO A 591 -7.70 -7.08 19.01
C PRO A 591 -6.24 -7.48 18.79
N THR A 592 -5.97 -8.76 18.54
CA THR A 592 -4.61 -9.30 18.39
C THR A 592 -4.29 -9.83 17.00
N THR A 593 -5.23 -9.73 16.05
CA THR A 593 -5.04 -10.21 14.68
C THR A 593 -3.98 -9.40 13.93
N GLY A 594 -2.99 -10.09 13.35
CA GLY A 594 -1.86 -9.48 12.64
C GLY A 594 -0.82 -8.82 13.56
N LEU A 595 -0.86 -9.11 14.88
CA LEU A 595 0.15 -8.71 15.85
C LEU A 595 1.07 -9.89 16.17
N ASP A 596 2.35 -9.59 16.45
CA ASP A 596 3.25 -10.59 16.99
C ASP A 596 2.88 -10.96 18.46
N ALA A 597 3.49 -12.03 18.99
CA ALA A 597 3.18 -12.52 20.35
C ALA A 597 3.42 -11.44 21.42
N ARG A 598 4.48 -10.64 21.28
CA ARG A 598 4.82 -9.57 22.20
C ARG A 598 3.84 -8.41 22.11
N GLU A 599 3.49 -7.99 20.89
CA GLU A 599 2.50 -6.94 20.67
C GLU A 599 1.11 -7.37 21.19
N SER A 600 0.73 -8.64 20.94
CA SER A 600 -0.50 -9.23 21.46
C SER A 600 -0.54 -9.20 22.98
N PHE A 601 0.56 -9.60 23.64
CA PHE A 601 0.70 -9.52 25.08
C PHE A 601 0.55 -8.10 25.62
N GLU A 602 1.21 -7.11 25.00
CA GLU A 602 1.09 -5.70 25.43
C GLU A 602 -0.35 -5.19 25.29
N VAL A 603 -1.08 -5.55 24.22
CA VAL A 603 -2.50 -5.21 24.08
C VAL A 603 -3.32 -5.85 25.21
N MET A 604 -3.13 -7.15 25.46
CA MET A 604 -3.87 -7.86 26.52
C MET A 604 -3.55 -7.33 27.92
N LYS A 605 -2.31 -6.90 28.16
CA LYS A 605 -1.92 -6.23 29.40
C LYS A 605 -2.68 -4.91 29.61
N VAL A 606 -2.83 -4.10 28.56
CA VAL A 606 -3.63 -2.87 28.61
C VAL A 606 -5.09 -3.20 28.91
N LEU A 607 -5.68 -4.18 28.20
CA LEU A 607 -7.07 -4.60 28.42
C LEU A 607 -7.30 -5.12 29.86
N THR A 608 -6.38 -5.91 30.38
CA THR A 608 -6.46 -6.41 31.77
C THR A 608 -6.36 -5.24 32.78
N ALA A 609 -5.48 -4.28 32.54
CA ALA A 609 -5.39 -3.09 33.37
C ALA A 609 -6.70 -2.28 33.36
N MET A 610 -7.33 -2.14 32.19
CA MET A 610 -8.64 -1.46 32.07
C MET A 610 -9.74 -2.25 32.81
N ARG A 611 -9.76 -3.57 32.68
CA ARG A 611 -10.67 -4.44 33.42
C ARG A 611 -10.48 -4.29 34.94
N ASN A 612 -9.25 -4.30 35.44
CA ASN A 612 -8.95 -4.11 36.85
C ASN A 612 -9.32 -2.68 37.34
N ALA A 613 -9.35 -1.70 36.44
CA ALA A 613 -9.90 -0.35 36.71
C ALA A 613 -11.46 -0.29 36.64
N GLY A 614 -12.13 -1.45 36.55
CA GLY A 614 -13.60 -1.56 36.55
C GLY A 614 -14.28 -1.43 35.19
N LYS A 615 -13.54 -1.43 34.08
CA LYS A 615 -14.09 -1.48 32.73
C LYS A 615 -14.56 -2.88 32.36
N THR A 616 -15.61 -2.97 31.57
CA THR A 616 -16.09 -4.23 30.99
C THR A 616 -15.55 -4.37 29.59
N ILE A 617 -14.91 -5.49 29.26
CA ILE A 617 -14.28 -5.72 27.95
C ILE A 617 -14.99 -6.88 27.26
N LEU A 618 -15.45 -6.66 26.04
CA LEU A 618 -15.94 -7.70 25.15
C LEU A 618 -14.93 -7.91 24.05
N MET A 619 -14.30 -9.07 24.01
CA MET A 619 -13.31 -9.42 23.01
C MET A 619 -13.91 -10.43 22.03
N VAL A 620 -14.07 -10.04 20.76
CA VAL A 620 -14.39 -10.97 19.68
C VAL A 620 -13.08 -11.52 19.13
N THR A 621 -12.91 -12.84 19.08
CA THR A 621 -11.68 -13.44 18.54
C THR A 621 -11.92 -14.84 17.98
N HIS A 622 -11.12 -15.22 16.98
CA HIS A 622 -11.04 -16.60 16.49
C HIS A 622 -9.89 -17.39 17.17
N ASN A 623 -9.15 -16.77 18.10
CA ASN A 623 -8.06 -17.42 18.84
C ASN A 623 -8.54 -17.94 20.22
N PRO A 624 -8.84 -19.26 20.34
CA PRO A 624 -9.34 -19.82 21.59
C PRO A 624 -8.32 -19.75 22.72
N VAL A 625 -7.02 -19.85 22.42
CA VAL A 625 -5.96 -19.77 23.44
C VAL A 625 -5.94 -18.42 24.12
N MET A 626 -6.14 -17.34 23.37
CA MET A 626 -6.22 -16.00 23.93
C MET A 626 -7.48 -15.84 24.81
N ALA A 627 -8.62 -16.37 24.33
CA ALA A 627 -9.85 -16.35 25.11
C ALA A 627 -9.70 -17.11 26.43
N GLU A 628 -9.22 -18.36 26.41
CA GLU A 628 -9.02 -19.18 27.61
C GLU A 628 -8.07 -18.55 28.64
N ARG A 629 -7.04 -17.84 28.16
CA ARG A 629 -6.04 -17.23 29.06
C ARG A 629 -6.50 -15.92 29.69
N TYR A 630 -7.26 -15.11 28.97
CA TYR A 630 -7.53 -13.73 29.39
C TYR A 630 -9.00 -13.45 29.71
N ALA A 631 -9.95 -14.24 29.20
CA ALA A 631 -11.35 -14.01 29.49
C ALA A 631 -11.78 -14.58 30.85
N ASP A 632 -12.69 -13.90 31.50
CA ASP A 632 -13.40 -14.35 32.70
C ASP A 632 -14.61 -15.22 32.32
N ARG A 633 -15.12 -15.04 31.06
CA ARG A 633 -16.27 -15.73 30.48
C ARG A 633 -16.08 -15.92 28.99
N ILE A 634 -16.48 -17.07 28.46
CA ILE A 634 -16.33 -17.40 27.04
C ILE A 634 -17.66 -17.85 26.46
N TYR A 635 -18.08 -17.17 25.38
CA TYR A 635 -19.21 -17.57 24.54
C TYR A 635 -18.68 -18.15 23.24
N ARG A 636 -19.13 -19.34 22.87
CA ARG A 636 -18.85 -19.93 21.56
C ARG A 636 -19.99 -19.62 20.62
N MET A 637 -19.69 -19.04 19.47
CA MET A 637 -20.67 -18.83 18.39
C MET A 637 -20.46 -19.85 17.27
N ASP A 638 -21.55 -20.45 16.85
CA ASP A 638 -21.61 -21.30 15.68
C ASP A 638 -22.94 -21.08 14.94
N SER A 639 -22.85 -20.83 13.63
CA SER A 639 -24.01 -20.75 12.71
C SER A 639 -25.15 -19.87 13.24
N GLY A 640 -24.82 -18.71 13.84
CA GLY A 640 -25.77 -17.76 14.39
C GLY A 640 -26.32 -18.05 15.78
N HIS A 641 -25.84 -19.10 16.45
CA HIS A 641 -26.15 -19.42 17.84
C HIS A 641 -24.98 -19.13 18.76
N ALA A 642 -25.26 -18.85 20.04
CA ALA A 642 -24.24 -18.62 21.04
C ALA A 642 -24.47 -19.54 22.25
N GLU A 643 -23.39 -20.13 22.76
CA GLU A 643 -23.38 -20.96 23.96
C GLU A 643 -22.27 -20.51 24.90
N GLU A 644 -22.56 -20.39 26.20
CA GLU A 644 -21.57 -20.13 27.21
C GLU A 644 -20.80 -21.41 27.52
N VAL A 645 -19.47 -21.39 27.37
CA VAL A 645 -18.61 -22.55 27.54
C VAL A 645 -17.68 -22.44 28.74
N PHE A 646 -17.50 -21.24 29.31
CA PHE A 646 -16.67 -20.98 30.50
C PHE A 646 -17.10 -19.69 31.19
#